data_a2a82ebbe8179d9e7714d94ca0555e11
#
_entry.id   a2a82ebbe8179d9e7714d94ca0555e11
#
_cell.length_a   1.000
_cell.length_b   1.000
_cell.length_c   1.000
_cell.angle_alpha   90.00
_cell.angle_beta   90.00
_cell.angle_gamma   90.00
#
_symmetry.space_group_name_H-M   'P 1'
#
loop_
_entity.id
_entity.type
_entity.pdbx_description
1 polymer ?
#
loop_
_entity_poly.entity_id
_entity_poly.type
_entity_poly.pdbx_seq_one_letter_code
_entity_poly.pdbx_strand_id
1 'polypeptide(L)'
;MSKFLVIAEKPSVAQSYAKNLSAYKREDGYLEGESCIVSWCLGHLAEYAQPEEYDPKYEKWQFDDLPILPEAWKLKVSKDKKKQFDVLKGLMNRSDVEYLVNGCDAGREGELIFQRVYDLAGCRKPVKRLWISSMEDAAIQKGFQTMKSEEEYKNLCMAAVCRAQADWLIGMNGTRAYTTRYFKRLVVGRVQTPTLAMLAERQERIEHFQKEAFYKVALTDGKLTVVSENIANEEAADLLAALCNGSTAVVTQMKKERKKSFPPKLYDLTSLQREANRYFGYTAKRTLDMLQELYEEKLVTYPRTDSQFVTEDMKDSVEELVGKMPVLLPFVDYGQLGNGVKRVINNEKVSDHHAILPTKEAVEKGIADLASDKKNLMMLICQQLVQATGEEYLYEQTDITVKCQEQDFKARGKIPVQMGFKEVEKAFKQLCVKTEPVEGKEKETSIPAGYEEGMRLFPVKADKTTHYTSPPKPFNEDTLLAAMETAGNKEFDSETEKKGLGTPATRASIIEKLVSSGYAQRKGKQILPSTEGKELVKVMPEYLKSAVMTAEWENQLLMMEKGQITDTQFMGEITSLVRKILEVCREIPEEESRRFQTAREVIGKCPVCGCDVFEGKQNFYCSNRQCDFALWKENRFLGSMEKNLDKKMARELLDKACTHVKGLYSKKKDMKFDADLLLTLEDGKPRFHLEFPKKKKK
;
A
#
# COMPACT_ATOMS: atom_id res chain seq x y z
N MET A 1 -35.21 34.39 -0.36
CA MET A 1 -33.84 34.90 -0.09
C MET A 1 -32.85 34.09 -0.91
N SER A 2 -31.87 34.73 -1.44
CA SER A 2 -30.81 34.08 -2.20
C SER A 2 -29.93 33.28 -1.27
N LYS A 3 -29.52 32.09 -1.70
CA LYS A 3 -28.69 31.13 -0.94
C LYS A 3 -27.43 30.79 -1.71
N PHE A 4 -26.42 30.28 -1.00
CA PHE A 4 -25.30 29.58 -1.61
C PHE A 4 -25.29 28.08 -1.19
N LEU A 5 -24.72 27.22 -2.03
CA LEU A 5 -24.64 25.79 -1.78
C LEU A 5 -23.19 25.37 -1.53
N VAL A 6 -22.93 24.86 -0.34
CA VAL A 6 -21.65 24.24 0.00
C VAL A 6 -21.71 22.75 -0.28
N ILE A 7 -20.68 22.23 -0.97
CA ILE A 7 -20.54 20.81 -1.26
C ILE A 7 -19.26 20.30 -0.61
N ALA A 8 -19.42 19.50 0.44
CA ALA A 8 -18.33 18.85 1.13
C ALA A 8 -18.00 17.48 0.51
N GLU A 9 -16.82 16.94 0.77
CA GLU A 9 -16.43 15.60 0.29
C GLU A 9 -17.20 14.49 1.01
N LYS A 10 -17.54 14.70 2.28
CA LYS A 10 -18.14 13.68 3.17
C LYS A 10 -19.23 14.26 4.07
N PRO A 11 -20.18 13.41 4.54
CA PRO A 11 -21.24 13.84 5.45
C PRO A 11 -20.74 14.46 6.77
N SER A 12 -19.68 13.93 7.35
CA SER A 12 -19.07 14.42 8.61
C SER A 12 -18.55 15.85 8.46
N VAL A 13 -17.87 16.13 7.34
CA VAL A 13 -17.36 17.46 7.00
C VAL A 13 -18.51 18.44 6.77
N ALA A 14 -19.55 18.01 6.04
CA ALA A 14 -20.74 18.81 5.81
C ALA A 14 -21.45 19.23 7.10
N GLN A 15 -21.52 18.33 8.10
CA GLN A 15 -22.08 18.63 9.42
C GLN A 15 -21.28 19.72 10.15
N SER A 16 -19.95 19.67 10.05
CA SER A 16 -19.09 20.69 10.64
C SER A 16 -19.29 22.06 9.97
N TYR A 17 -19.40 22.10 8.65
CA TYR A 17 -19.72 23.33 7.92
C TYR A 17 -21.12 23.86 8.28
N ALA A 18 -22.12 23.00 8.29
CA ALA A 18 -23.51 23.35 8.61
C ALA A 18 -23.64 23.95 10.01
N LYS A 19 -22.93 23.39 11.01
CA LYS A 19 -22.86 23.96 12.36
C LYS A 19 -22.34 25.38 12.34
N ASN A 20 -21.23 25.65 11.65
CA ASN A 20 -20.62 26.98 11.58
C ASN A 20 -21.43 27.98 10.74
N LEU A 21 -22.27 27.50 9.82
CA LEU A 21 -23.14 28.30 8.97
C LEU A 21 -24.58 28.40 9.48
N SER A 22 -24.89 27.83 10.64
CA SER A 22 -26.25 27.79 11.21
C SER A 22 -27.28 27.11 10.31
N ALA A 23 -26.87 26.10 9.54
CA ALA A 23 -27.74 25.31 8.68
C ALA A 23 -28.24 24.07 9.44
N TYR A 24 -29.31 24.22 10.20
CA TYR A 24 -29.77 23.16 11.12
C TYR A 24 -30.93 22.32 10.61
N LYS A 25 -31.67 22.78 9.59
CA LYS A 25 -32.80 22.03 9.03
C LYS A 25 -32.27 20.83 8.25
N ARG A 26 -32.50 19.63 8.77
CA ARG A 26 -32.07 18.39 8.14
C ARG A 26 -33.07 17.91 7.11
N GLU A 27 -32.57 17.67 5.91
CA GLU A 27 -33.29 17.11 4.78
C GLU A 27 -32.60 15.84 4.27
N ASP A 28 -33.22 15.13 3.33
CA ASP A 28 -32.60 13.92 2.77
C ASP A 28 -31.45 14.30 1.83
N GLY A 29 -30.20 14.04 2.30
CA GLY A 29 -28.97 14.31 1.57
C GLY A 29 -28.41 15.74 1.71
N TYR A 30 -28.99 16.63 2.55
CA TYR A 30 -28.45 17.96 2.80
C TYR A 30 -28.94 18.58 4.11
N LEU A 31 -28.35 19.70 4.49
CA LEU A 31 -28.74 20.55 5.61
C LEU A 31 -29.04 21.95 5.07
N GLU A 32 -30.11 22.60 5.53
CA GLU A 32 -30.52 23.90 5.02
C GLU A 32 -30.63 24.95 6.14
N GLY A 33 -30.09 26.11 5.88
CA GLY A 33 -30.16 27.31 6.70
C GLY A 33 -30.92 28.42 5.99
N GLU A 34 -30.95 29.61 6.57
CA GLU A 34 -31.59 30.76 5.98
C GLU A 34 -30.88 31.25 4.72
N SER A 35 -29.56 31.36 4.76
CA SER A 35 -28.71 31.90 3.70
C SER A 35 -27.90 30.85 2.93
N CYS A 36 -27.91 29.59 3.38
CA CYS A 36 -27.09 28.57 2.78
C CYS A 36 -27.72 27.17 2.80
N ILE A 37 -27.20 26.32 1.93
CA ILE A 37 -27.47 24.88 1.89
C ILE A 37 -26.12 24.19 1.99
N VAL A 38 -26.01 23.11 2.77
CA VAL A 38 -24.80 22.31 2.88
C VAL A 38 -25.14 20.87 2.51
N SER A 39 -24.50 20.37 1.47
CA SER A 39 -24.61 19.00 1.03
C SER A 39 -23.24 18.36 0.91
N TRP A 40 -23.17 17.11 0.48
CA TRP A 40 -21.92 16.35 0.47
C TRP A 40 -21.84 15.34 -0.66
N CYS A 41 -20.63 15.02 -1.06
CA CYS A 41 -20.30 13.82 -1.81
C CYS A 41 -20.15 12.62 -0.85
N LEU A 42 -20.04 11.43 -1.42
CA LEU A 42 -19.67 10.18 -0.72
C LEU A 42 -18.31 9.71 -1.25
N GLY A 43 -17.30 10.59 -1.21
CA GLY A 43 -16.09 10.48 -2.01
C GLY A 43 -16.45 10.63 -3.51
N HIS A 44 -15.76 9.93 -4.40
CA HIS A 44 -16.09 9.96 -5.83
C HIS A 44 -17.50 9.44 -6.09
N LEU A 45 -18.39 10.30 -6.56
CA LEU A 45 -19.75 9.95 -7.02
C LEU A 45 -19.77 9.50 -8.48
N ALA A 46 -18.77 9.96 -9.25
CA ALA A 46 -18.64 9.72 -10.67
C ALA A 46 -17.26 9.20 -11.03
N GLU A 47 -17.21 8.36 -12.03
CA GLU A 47 -16.01 7.77 -12.62
C GLU A 47 -16.03 7.89 -14.15
N TYR A 48 -14.90 7.70 -14.82
CA TYR A 48 -14.90 7.60 -16.27
C TYR A 48 -15.62 6.34 -16.73
N ALA A 49 -16.37 6.46 -17.81
CA ALA A 49 -17.10 5.36 -18.43
C ALA A 49 -16.15 4.21 -18.82
N GLN A 50 -16.69 3.00 -18.87
CA GLN A 50 -15.95 1.84 -19.35
C GLN A 50 -15.81 1.89 -20.88
N PRO A 51 -14.78 1.25 -21.45
CA PRO A 51 -14.53 1.29 -22.90
C PRO A 51 -15.73 0.97 -23.79
N GLU A 52 -16.53 -0.02 -23.41
CA GLU A 52 -17.75 -0.41 -24.15
C GLU A 52 -18.83 0.68 -24.19
N GLU A 53 -18.79 1.66 -23.32
CA GLU A 53 -19.68 2.81 -23.32
C GLU A 53 -19.25 3.91 -24.30
N TYR A 54 -17.98 3.85 -24.77
CA TYR A 54 -17.47 4.70 -25.85
C TYR A 54 -17.77 4.09 -27.20
N ASP A 55 -17.50 2.79 -27.38
CA ASP A 55 -17.77 2.02 -28.59
C ASP A 55 -18.07 0.55 -28.20
N PRO A 56 -19.23 -0.04 -28.64
CA PRO A 56 -19.59 -1.43 -28.37
C PRO A 56 -18.53 -2.46 -28.80
N LYS A 57 -17.65 -2.16 -29.78
CA LYS A 57 -16.57 -3.07 -30.17
C LYS A 57 -15.64 -3.41 -29.00
N TYR A 58 -15.49 -2.53 -28.02
CA TYR A 58 -14.64 -2.73 -26.83
C TYR A 58 -15.25 -3.66 -25.79
N GLU A 59 -16.48 -4.17 -25.96
CA GLU A 59 -17.06 -5.16 -25.05
C GLU A 59 -16.25 -6.47 -25.05
N LYS A 60 -15.84 -6.91 -26.25
CA LYS A 60 -14.90 -8.03 -26.38
C LYS A 60 -13.48 -7.49 -26.43
N TRP A 61 -12.63 -8.01 -25.56
CA TRP A 61 -11.24 -7.59 -25.53
C TRP A 61 -10.47 -8.21 -26.69
N GLN A 62 -10.12 -7.40 -27.67
CA GLN A 62 -9.30 -7.78 -28.83
C GLN A 62 -8.09 -6.83 -28.91
N PHE A 63 -6.94 -7.37 -29.27
CA PHE A 63 -5.71 -6.58 -29.40
C PHE A 63 -5.81 -5.54 -30.51
N ASP A 64 -6.46 -5.91 -31.60
CA ASP A 64 -6.56 -5.07 -32.81
C ASP A 64 -7.48 -3.84 -32.60
N ASP A 65 -8.29 -3.82 -31.55
CA ASP A 65 -9.13 -2.68 -31.17
C ASP A 65 -8.34 -1.61 -30.37
N LEU A 66 -7.08 -1.86 -30.04
CA LEU A 66 -6.24 -0.94 -29.25
C LEU A 66 -5.40 -0.03 -30.16
N PRO A 67 -5.14 1.23 -29.80
CA PRO A 67 -5.42 1.87 -28.49
C PRO A 67 -6.85 2.39 -28.35
N ILE A 68 -7.36 2.39 -27.12
CA ILE A 68 -8.57 3.08 -26.72
C ILE A 68 -8.18 4.49 -26.30
N LEU A 69 -8.50 5.48 -27.14
CA LEU A 69 -8.19 6.89 -26.93
C LEU A 69 -9.49 7.70 -27.10
N PRO A 70 -10.23 7.99 -26.01
CA PRO A 70 -11.48 8.75 -26.11
C PRO A 70 -11.22 10.16 -26.65
N GLU A 71 -11.93 10.57 -27.70
CA GLU A 71 -11.92 11.96 -28.19
C GLU A 71 -12.66 12.90 -27.21
N ALA A 72 -13.73 12.40 -26.59
CA ALA A 72 -14.48 13.09 -25.56
C ALA A 72 -14.68 12.17 -24.36
N TRP A 73 -14.31 12.65 -23.19
CA TRP A 73 -14.41 11.89 -21.95
C TRP A 73 -15.87 11.82 -21.46
N LYS A 74 -16.35 10.61 -21.20
CA LYS A 74 -17.67 10.36 -20.64
C LYS A 74 -17.55 10.04 -19.15
N LEU A 75 -18.32 10.74 -18.35
CA LEU A 75 -18.45 10.46 -16.91
C LEU A 75 -19.75 9.68 -16.64
N LYS A 76 -19.70 8.81 -15.64
CA LYS A 76 -20.81 7.98 -15.21
C LYS A 76 -20.96 8.01 -13.70
N VAL A 77 -22.17 8.15 -13.22
CA VAL A 77 -22.46 8.07 -11.79
C VAL A 77 -22.45 6.62 -11.33
N SER A 78 -21.77 6.33 -10.23
CA SER A 78 -21.76 5.01 -9.60
C SER A 78 -23.17 4.63 -9.13
N LYS A 79 -23.63 3.41 -9.44
CA LYS A 79 -25.02 2.98 -9.23
C LYS A 79 -25.49 3.11 -7.78
N ASP A 80 -24.63 2.76 -6.84
CA ASP A 80 -24.85 2.83 -5.40
C ASP A 80 -24.90 4.25 -4.84
N LYS A 81 -24.39 5.25 -5.58
CA LYS A 81 -24.30 6.65 -5.17
C LYS A 81 -25.25 7.57 -5.92
N LYS A 82 -26.07 6.99 -6.80
CA LYS A 82 -26.98 7.75 -7.66
C LYS A 82 -27.95 8.65 -6.89
N LYS A 83 -28.48 8.16 -5.77
CA LYS A 83 -29.42 8.93 -4.93
C LYS A 83 -28.79 10.26 -4.48
N GLN A 84 -27.58 10.23 -3.95
CA GLN A 84 -26.90 11.44 -3.48
C GLN A 84 -26.50 12.35 -4.64
N PHE A 85 -26.11 11.80 -5.79
CA PHE A 85 -25.86 12.60 -6.98
C PHE A 85 -27.12 13.34 -7.45
N ASP A 86 -28.28 12.68 -7.48
CA ASP A 86 -29.54 13.28 -7.90
C ASP A 86 -29.95 14.44 -6.95
N VAL A 87 -29.70 14.30 -5.65
CA VAL A 87 -29.87 15.39 -4.65
C VAL A 87 -28.94 16.56 -5.01
N LEU A 88 -27.66 16.33 -5.18
CA LEU A 88 -26.71 17.41 -5.51
C LEU A 88 -27.06 18.10 -6.82
N LYS A 89 -27.40 17.33 -7.86
CA LYS A 89 -27.83 17.89 -9.14
C LYS A 89 -29.08 18.78 -8.99
N GLY A 90 -30.05 18.34 -8.20
CA GLY A 90 -31.26 19.14 -7.89
C GLY A 90 -30.88 20.44 -7.17
N LEU A 91 -30.05 20.37 -6.13
CA LEU A 91 -29.61 21.51 -5.33
C LEU A 91 -28.79 22.52 -6.15
N MET A 92 -27.84 22.06 -6.95
CA MET A 92 -26.99 22.89 -7.81
C MET A 92 -27.82 23.73 -8.81
N ASN A 93 -28.93 23.19 -9.27
CA ASN A 93 -29.81 23.84 -10.26
C ASN A 93 -31.02 24.58 -9.66
N ARG A 94 -31.14 24.64 -8.32
CA ARG A 94 -32.21 25.43 -7.65
C ARG A 94 -32.12 26.90 -8.03
N SER A 95 -33.23 27.54 -8.29
CA SER A 95 -33.29 28.95 -8.70
C SER A 95 -32.88 29.95 -7.60
N ASP A 96 -33.06 29.57 -6.33
CA ASP A 96 -32.66 30.35 -5.16
C ASP A 96 -31.18 30.20 -4.76
N VAL A 97 -30.42 29.31 -5.42
CA VAL A 97 -28.96 29.17 -5.23
C VAL A 97 -28.25 30.06 -6.24
N GLU A 98 -27.50 31.04 -5.76
CA GLU A 98 -26.73 31.98 -6.62
C GLU A 98 -25.36 31.44 -7.03
N TYR A 99 -24.61 30.86 -6.08
CA TYR A 99 -23.29 30.33 -6.33
C TYR A 99 -23.05 29.06 -5.52
N LEU A 100 -22.03 28.33 -5.92
CA LEU A 100 -21.59 27.10 -5.24
C LEU A 100 -20.31 27.37 -4.46
N VAL A 101 -20.08 26.59 -3.43
CA VAL A 101 -18.82 26.54 -2.70
C VAL A 101 -18.26 25.12 -2.79
N ASN A 102 -17.13 24.96 -3.46
CA ASN A 102 -16.34 23.75 -3.41
C ASN A 102 -15.70 23.65 -2.03
N GLY A 103 -16.30 22.88 -1.15
CA GLY A 103 -15.86 22.57 0.20
C GLY A 103 -15.33 21.15 0.34
N CYS A 104 -14.95 20.50 -0.78
CA CYS A 104 -14.20 19.25 -0.73
C CYS A 104 -12.79 19.46 -0.16
N ASP A 105 -12.16 18.36 0.24
CA ASP A 105 -10.82 18.41 0.86
C ASP A 105 -9.85 19.25 0.01
N ALA A 106 -8.97 19.99 0.68
CA ALA A 106 -7.95 20.83 0.03
C ALA A 106 -6.94 19.91 -0.70
N GLY A 107 -6.87 20.01 -2.02
CA GLY A 107 -5.97 19.19 -2.85
C GLY A 107 -6.58 18.70 -4.15
N ARG A 108 -5.76 18.06 -4.98
CA ARG A 108 -6.15 17.52 -6.31
C ARG A 108 -7.39 16.60 -6.25
N GLU A 109 -7.48 15.77 -5.22
CA GLU A 109 -8.56 14.79 -5.11
C GLU A 109 -9.91 15.49 -4.89
N GLY A 110 -9.95 16.48 -3.97
CA GLY A 110 -11.16 17.25 -3.72
C GLY A 110 -11.60 18.06 -4.94
N GLU A 111 -10.65 18.63 -5.69
CA GLU A 111 -10.94 19.29 -6.97
C GLU A 111 -11.60 18.32 -7.96
N LEU A 112 -11.03 17.11 -8.13
CA LEU A 112 -11.55 16.12 -9.05
C LEU A 112 -12.96 15.63 -8.66
N ILE A 113 -13.20 15.42 -7.36
CA ILE A 113 -14.51 14.99 -6.84
C ILE A 113 -15.57 16.04 -7.16
N PHE A 114 -15.30 17.31 -6.83
CA PHE A 114 -16.24 18.41 -7.08
C PHE A 114 -16.47 18.61 -8.57
N GLN A 115 -15.41 18.72 -9.38
CA GLN A 115 -15.49 18.99 -10.81
C GLN A 115 -16.34 17.96 -11.54
N ARG A 116 -16.14 16.69 -11.27
CA ARG A 116 -16.93 15.60 -11.90
C ARG A 116 -18.43 15.71 -11.60
N VAL A 117 -18.79 16.08 -10.37
CA VAL A 117 -20.17 16.26 -9.98
C VAL A 117 -20.78 17.52 -10.62
N TYR A 118 -20.01 18.61 -10.67
CA TYR A 118 -20.39 19.86 -11.29
C TYR A 118 -20.68 19.69 -12.79
N ASP A 119 -19.78 19.02 -13.51
CA ASP A 119 -19.92 18.76 -14.95
C ASP A 119 -21.15 17.88 -15.24
N LEU A 120 -21.31 16.77 -14.51
CA LEU A 120 -22.44 15.85 -14.69
C LEU A 120 -23.79 16.46 -14.28
N ALA A 121 -23.80 17.38 -13.33
CA ALA A 121 -25.00 18.10 -12.95
C ALA A 121 -25.45 19.09 -14.03
N GLY A 122 -24.55 19.44 -14.97
CA GLY A 122 -24.76 20.47 -15.98
C GLY A 122 -24.97 21.87 -15.39
N CYS A 123 -24.36 22.13 -14.23
CA CYS A 123 -24.44 23.41 -13.54
C CYS A 123 -23.52 24.44 -14.23
N ARG A 124 -23.92 25.72 -14.25
CA ARG A 124 -23.13 26.82 -14.81
C ARG A 124 -23.02 28.01 -13.86
N LYS A 125 -23.36 27.80 -12.59
CA LYS A 125 -23.29 28.85 -11.57
C LYS A 125 -21.84 29.11 -11.17
N PRO A 126 -21.51 30.32 -10.73
CA PRO A 126 -20.20 30.63 -10.22
C PRO A 126 -19.80 29.73 -9.05
N VAL A 127 -18.53 29.43 -8.94
CA VAL A 127 -17.97 28.60 -7.87
C VAL A 127 -16.91 29.37 -7.08
N LYS A 128 -16.95 29.26 -5.77
CA LYS A 128 -15.90 29.69 -4.85
C LYS A 128 -15.24 28.48 -4.22
N ARG A 129 -13.96 28.57 -3.93
CA ARG A 129 -13.19 27.53 -3.28
C ARG A 129 -12.99 27.82 -1.80
N LEU A 130 -13.45 26.91 -0.95
CA LEU A 130 -13.17 26.88 0.47
C LEU A 130 -11.88 26.05 0.68
N TRP A 131 -10.79 26.67 1.10
CA TRP A 131 -9.51 26.02 1.33
C TRP A 131 -9.18 26.05 2.82
N ILE A 132 -9.28 24.87 3.47
CA ILE A 132 -8.98 24.72 4.89
C ILE A 132 -8.18 23.45 5.14
N SER A 133 -7.23 23.51 6.06
CA SER A 133 -6.37 22.39 6.46
C SER A 133 -6.73 21.81 7.84
N SER A 134 -7.68 22.44 8.56
CA SER A 134 -8.15 21.98 9.86
C SER A 134 -9.67 22.05 9.94
N MET A 135 -10.29 21.11 10.67
CA MET A 135 -11.75 21.07 10.92
C MET A 135 -12.15 21.76 12.24
N GLU A 136 -11.27 22.51 12.86
CA GLU A 136 -11.60 23.35 14.01
C GLU A 136 -12.55 24.49 13.59
N ASP A 137 -13.49 24.82 14.45
CA ASP A 137 -14.54 25.82 14.15
C ASP A 137 -13.93 27.17 13.73
N ALA A 138 -12.84 27.62 14.37
CA ALA A 138 -12.14 28.84 14.02
C ALA A 138 -11.52 28.81 12.62
N ALA A 139 -10.93 27.69 12.22
CA ALA A 139 -10.35 27.51 10.89
C ALA A 139 -11.43 27.49 9.81
N ILE A 140 -12.58 26.83 10.07
CA ILE A 140 -13.74 26.80 9.18
C ILE A 140 -14.26 28.23 8.97
N GLN A 141 -14.49 28.99 10.04
CA GLN A 141 -15.01 30.37 9.97
C GLN A 141 -14.07 31.28 9.18
N LYS A 142 -12.75 31.22 9.46
CA LYS A 142 -11.74 31.96 8.71
C LYS A 142 -11.75 31.56 7.22
N GLY A 143 -11.84 30.24 6.93
CA GLY A 143 -11.88 29.72 5.57
C GLY A 143 -13.06 30.30 4.77
N PHE A 144 -14.27 30.35 5.35
CA PHE A 144 -15.44 30.95 4.69
C PHE A 144 -15.28 32.47 4.45
N GLN A 145 -14.56 33.18 5.31
CA GLN A 145 -14.26 34.62 5.12
C GLN A 145 -13.22 34.87 4.01
N THR A 146 -12.35 33.91 3.75
CA THR A 146 -11.20 34.04 2.83
C THR A 146 -11.35 33.18 1.56
N MET A 147 -12.54 32.73 1.24
CA MET A 147 -12.82 31.96 0.02
C MET A 147 -12.34 32.71 -1.22
N LYS A 148 -11.73 31.98 -2.13
CA LYS A 148 -11.26 32.47 -3.41
C LYS A 148 -12.14 32.01 -4.56
N SER A 149 -11.96 32.61 -5.74
CA SER A 149 -12.59 32.13 -6.97
C SER A 149 -11.99 30.79 -7.38
N GLU A 150 -12.81 29.88 -7.92
CA GLU A 150 -12.39 28.61 -8.49
C GLU A 150 -11.33 28.79 -9.62
N GLU A 151 -11.36 29.92 -10.31
CA GLU A 151 -10.39 30.24 -11.36
C GLU A 151 -8.93 30.24 -10.86
N GLU A 152 -8.70 30.54 -9.56
CA GLU A 152 -7.35 30.48 -8.97
C GLU A 152 -6.84 29.04 -8.83
N TYR A 153 -7.74 28.06 -8.84
CA TYR A 153 -7.44 26.61 -8.70
C TYR A 153 -7.55 25.85 -10.02
N LYS A 154 -7.76 26.56 -11.14
CA LYS A 154 -7.95 25.94 -12.46
C LYS A 154 -6.82 24.98 -12.84
N ASN A 155 -5.57 25.36 -12.62
CA ASN A 155 -4.42 24.53 -12.94
C ASN A 155 -4.34 23.28 -12.05
N LEU A 156 -4.70 23.41 -10.77
CA LEU A 156 -4.80 22.28 -9.84
C LEU A 156 -5.89 21.28 -10.29
N CYS A 157 -7.05 21.80 -10.65
CA CYS A 157 -8.15 21.00 -11.21
C CYS A 157 -7.72 20.29 -12.50
N MET A 158 -7.05 21.01 -13.42
CA MET A 158 -6.52 20.46 -14.66
C MET A 158 -5.54 19.32 -14.41
N ALA A 159 -4.60 19.49 -13.49
CA ALA A 159 -3.64 18.44 -13.09
C ALA A 159 -4.36 17.20 -12.52
N ALA A 160 -5.42 17.41 -11.71
CA ALA A 160 -6.22 16.32 -11.17
C ALA A 160 -6.96 15.53 -12.25
N VAL A 161 -7.56 16.22 -13.22
CA VAL A 161 -8.26 15.62 -14.38
C VAL A 161 -7.27 14.84 -15.25
N CYS A 162 -6.15 15.45 -15.63
CA CYS A 162 -5.12 14.83 -16.46
C CYS A 162 -4.55 13.58 -15.80
N ARG A 163 -4.27 13.62 -14.49
CA ARG A 163 -3.83 12.44 -13.73
C ARG A 163 -4.83 11.30 -13.84
N ALA A 164 -6.12 11.57 -13.62
CA ALA A 164 -7.15 10.54 -13.65
C ALA A 164 -7.34 9.96 -15.06
N GLN A 165 -7.24 10.79 -16.10
CA GLN A 165 -7.31 10.36 -17.52
C GLN A 165 -6.09 9.52 -17.88
N ALA A 166 -4.89 9.92 -17.50
CA ALA A 166 -3.65 9.19 -17.74
C ALA A 166 -3.66 7.80 -17.07
N ASP A 167 -4.07 7.73 -15.80
CA ASP A 167 -4.21 6.46 -15.07
C ASP A 167 -5.24 5.54 -15.74
N TRP A 168 -6.35 6.09 -16.27
CA TRP A 168 -7.34 5.33 -17.03
C TRP A 168 -6.76 4.82 -18.36
N LEU A 169 -6.07 5.66 -19.15
CA LEU A 169 -5.50 5.28 -20.44
C LEU A 169 -4.49 4.16 -20.30
N ILE A 170 -3.54 4.27 -19.37
CA ILE A 170 -2.52 3.24 -19.14
C ILE A 170 -3.16 1.97 -18.57
N GLY A 171 -4.05 2.12 -17.60
CA GLY A 171 -4.72 0.98 -16.97
C GLY A 171 -5.56 0.17 -17.96
N MET A 172 -6.37 0.83 -18.78
CA MET A 172 -7.25 0.17 -19.75
C MET A 172 -6.48 -0.44 -20.91
N ASN A 173 -5.62 0.35 -21.57
CA ASN A 173 -4.87 -0.14 -22.73
C ASN A 173 -3.83 -1.20 -22.35
N GLY A 174 -3.03 -0.95 -21.31
CA GLY A 174 -2.02 -1.90 -20.85
C GLY A 174 -2.64 -3.20 -20.37
N THR A 175 -3.67 -3.15 -19.51
CA THR A 175 -4.35 -4.34 -19.04
C THR A 175 -4.95 -5.17 -20.16
N ARG A 176 -5.62 -4.54 -21.14
CA ARG A 176 -6.21 -5.25 -22.28
C ARG A 176 -5.15 -5.81 -23.22
N ALA A 177 -4.08 -5.06 -23.50
CA ALA A 177 -2.99 -5.50 -24.33
C ALA A 177 -2.32 -6.78 -23.79
N TYR A 178 -1.87 -6.73 -22.53
CA TYR A 178 -1.26 -7.91 -21.90
C TYR A 178 -2.24 -9.07 -21.72
N THR A 179 -3.49 -8.79 -21.33
CA THR A 179 -4.52 -9.84 -21.17
C THR A 179 -4.81 -10.58 -22.46
N THR A 180 -4.93 -9.87 -23.59
CA THR A 180 -5.22 -10.47 -24.90
C THR A 180 -4.04 -11.25 -25.45
N ARG A 181 -2.81 -10.78 -25.24
CA ARG A 181 -1.58 -11.46 -25.72
C ARG A 181 -1.26 -12.71 -24.89
N TYR A 182 -1.47 -12.69 -23.58
CA TYR A 182 -1.17 -13.83 -22.69
C TYR A 182 -2.38 -14.71 -22.37
N PHE A 183 -3.56 -14.40 -22.93
CA PHE A 183 -4.81 -15.16 -22.71
C PHE A 183 -5.15 -15.32 -21.21
N LYS A 184 -4.71 -14.39 -20.39
CA LYS A 184 -4.94 -14.35 -18.94
C LYS A 184 -5.08 -12.90 -18.48
N ARG A 185 -6.02 -12.63 -17.57
CA ARG A 185 -6.20 -11.28 -17.04
C ARG A 185 -4.94 -10.84 -16.30
N LEU A 186 -4.21 -9.91 -16.89
CA LEU A 186 -3.00 -9.30 -16.36
C LEU A 186 -3.26 -7.80 -16.16
N VAL A 187 -3.28 -7.37 -14.91
CA VAL A 187 -3.57 -5.97 -14.57
C VAL A 187 -2.28 -5.16 -14.60
N VAL A 188 -2.28 -4.11 -15.39
CA VAL A 188 -1.19 -3.13 -15.50
C VAL A 188 -1.62 -1.82 -14.87
N GLY A 189 -0.73 -1.20 -14.12
CA GLY A 189 -1.00 0.10 -13.51
C GLY A 189 0.28 0.82 -13.10
N ARG A 190 0.30 2.14 -13.28
CA ARG A 190 1.45 3.02 -13.08
C ARG A 190 2.15 2.86 -11.72
N VAL A 191 1.41 2.66 -10.63
CA VAL A 191 1.97 2.49 -9.28
C VAL A 191 1.97 1.03 -8.85
N GLN A 192 0.96 0.26 -9.27
CA GLN A 192 0.81 -1.15 -8.90
C GLN A 192 1.94 -2.01 -9.48
N THR A 193 2.29 -1.81 -10.76
CA THR A 193 3.33 -2.60 -11.44
C THR A 193 4.72 -2.37 -10.84
N PRO A 194 5.21 -1.14 -10.62
CA PRO A 194 6.48 -0.91 -9.94
C PRO A 194 6.51 -1.46 -8.50
N THR A 195 5.42 -1.33 -7.76
CA THR A 195 5.34 -1.88 -6.39
C THR A 195 5.48 -3.41 -6.40
N LEU A 196 4.86 -4.09 -7.37
CA LEU A 196 5.02 -5.53 -7.56
C LEU A 196 6.45 -5.90 -7.98
N ALA A 197 7.08 -5.09 -8.83
CA ALA A 197 8.47 -5.27 -9.24
C ALA A 197 9.41 -5.22 -8.03
N MET A 198 9.24 -4.25 -7.12
CA MET A 198 10.02 -4.17 -5.89
C MET A 198 9.90 -5.44 -5.02
N LEU A 199 8.69 -6.01 -4.92
CA LEU A 199 8.46 -7.28 -4.20
C LEU A 199 9.19 -8.44 -4.89
N ALA A 200 9.10 -8.53 -6.22
CA ALA A 200 9.72 -9.59 -7.01
C ALA A 200 11.24 -9.53 -6.95
N GLU A 201 11.85 -8.36 -7.14
CA GLU A 201 13.29 -8.15 -7.05
C GLU A 201 13.85 -8.47 -5.65
N ARG A 202 13.13 -8.06 -4.59
CA ARG A 202 13.51 -8.39 -3.22
C ARG A 202 13.52 -9.89 -3.01
N GLN A 203 12.52 -10.58 -3.51
CA GLN A 203 12.39 -12.03 -3.38
C GLN A 203 13.47 -12.75 -4.20
N GLU A 204 13.79 -12.28 -5.39
CA GLU A 204 14.87 -12.81 -6.22
C GLU A 204 16.23 -12.68 -5.54
N ARG A 205 16.53 -11.53 -4.93
CA ARG A 205 17.76 -11.33 -4.13
C ARG A 205 17.84 -12.27 -2.93
N ILE A 206 16.70 -12.67 -2.35
CA ILE A 206 16.65 -13.64 -1.25
C ILE A 206 16.90 -15.05 -1.78
N GLU A 207 16.28 -15.41 -2.89
CA GLU A 207 16.35 -16.76 -3.49
C GLU A 207 17.74 -17.07 -4.07
N HIS A 208 18.41 -16.07 -4.64
CA HIS A 208 19.76 -16.21 -5.21
C HIS A 208 20.88 -15.78 -4.26
N PHE A 209 20.57 -15.54 -2.98
CA PHE A 209 21.55 -15.11 -2.02
C PHE A 209 22.54 -16.24 -1.72
N GLN A 210 23.81 -15.94 -1.88
CA GLN A 210 24.91 -16.84 -1.49
C GLN A 210 25.42 -16.43 -0.11
N LYS A 211 25.35 -17.36 0.81
CA LYS A 211 25.81 -17.18 2.19
C LYS A 211 27.32 -17.29 2.24
N GLU A 212 28.01 -16.21 2.62
CA GLU A 212 29.45 -16.14 2.76
C GLU A 212 29.84 -16.07 4.23
N ALA A 213 30.87 -16.80 4.63
CA ALA A 213 31.43 -16.71 5.95
C ALA A 213 32.40 -15.53 6.05
N PHE A 214 32.43 -14.88 7.19
CA PHE A 214 33.45 -13.93 7.59
C PHE A 214 33.76 -14.10 9.07
N TYR A 215 34.95 -13.70 9.47
CA TYR A 215 35.47 -13.95 10.80
C TYR A 215 35.78 -12.64 11.48
N LYS A 216 35.68 -12.63 12.81
CA LYS A 216 36.12 -11.55 13.66
C LYS A 216 36.94 -12.13 14.81
N VAL A 217 37.92 -11.39 15.23
CA VAL A 217 38.67 -11.70 16.44
C VAL A 217 38.30 -10.69 17.51
N ALA A 218 37.85 -11.18 18.66
CA ALA A 218 37.52 -10.37 19.82
C ALA A 218 38.72 -10.45 20.81
N LEU A 219 39.18 -9.30 21.27
CA LEU A 219 40.19 -9.21 22.35
C LEU A 219 39.49 -8.76 23.63
N THR A 220 39.84 -9.38 24.75
CA THR A 220 39.35 -8.95 26.05
C THR A 220 40.45 -9.04 27.11
N ASP A 221 40.45 -8.08 28.02
CA ASP A 221 41.23 -8.08 29.26
C ASP A 221 40.38 -8.52 30.49
N GLY A 222 39.14 -9.02 30.23
CA GLY A 222 38.17 -9.42 31.25
C GLY A 222 37.15 -8.33 31.59
N LYS A 223 37.38 -7.06 31.23
CA LYS A 223 36.46 -5.94 31.46
C LYS A 223 36.03 -5.28 30.16
N LEU A 224 36.96 -5.03 29.25
CA LEU A 224 36.71 -4.45 27.95
C LEU A 224 36.83 -5.56 26.89
N THR A 225 35.88 -5.53 25.93
CA THR A 225 35.97 -6.35 24.72
C THR A 225 36.04 -5.45 23.50
N VAL A 226 37.06 -5.60 22.67
CA VAL A 226 37.24 -4.90 21.40
C VAL A 226 37.25 -5.91 20.27
N VAL A 227 36.83 -5.55 19.05
CA VAL A 227 36.66 -6.49 17.95
C VAL A 227 37.37 -5.99 16.70
N SER A 228 38.01 -6.92 15.96
CA SER A 228 38.60 -6.63 14.66
C SER A 228 37.59 -6.22 13.61
N GLU A 229 38.04 -5.68 12.49
CA GLU A 229 37.26 -5.61 11.26
C GLU A 229 36.95 -7.02 10.73
N ASN A 230 36.07 -7.10 9.71
CA ASN A 230 35.72 -8.38 9.11
C ASN A 230 36.90 -8.98 8.38
N ILE A 231 37.22 -10.24 8.66
CA ILE A 231 38.29 -11.01 8.02
C ILE A 231 37.63 -12.05 7.12
N ALA A 232 37.96 -12.06 5.84
CA ALA A 232 37.35 -12.98 4.87
C ALA A 232 37.96 -14.40 4.94
N ASN A 233 39.24 -14.53 5.32
CA ASN A 233 39.97 -15.80 5.37
C ASN A 233 39.98 -16.35 6.79
N GLU A 234 39.62 -17.63 6.95
CA GLU A 234 39.56 -18.29 8.25
C GLU A 234 40.94 -18.47 8.87
N GLU A 235 41.91 -18.91 8.07
CA GLU A 235 43.29 -19.15 8.52
C GLU A 235 43.93 -17.84 9.01
N ALA A 236 43.66 -16.73 8.34
CA ALA A 236 44.13 -15.42 8.77
C ALA A 236 43.52 -15.00 10.11
N ALA A 237 42.26 -15.31 10.35
CA ALA A 237 41.59 -15.04 11.62
C ALA A 237 42.14 -15.95 12.75
N ASP A 238 42.39 -17.21 12.47
CA ASP A 238 43.00 -18.15 13.41
C ASP A 238 44.42 -17.71 13.79
N LEU A 239 45.24 -17.34 12.81
CA LEU A 239 46.59 -16.83 13.03
C LEU A 239 46.56 -15.56 13.88
N LEU A 240 45.69 -14.60 13.55
CA LEU A 240 45.53 -13.35 14.31
C LEU A 240 45.13 -13.63 15.76
N ALA A 241 44.16 -14.52 15.98
CA ALA A 241 43.73 -14.91 17.31
C ALA A 241 44.85 -15.57 18.11
N ALA A 242 45.60 -16.49 17.48
CA ALA A 242 46.74 -17.16 18.11
C ALA A 242 47.87 -16.18 18.48
N LEU A 243 48.22 -15.26 17.58
CA LEU A 243 49.25 -14.24 17.83
C LEU A 243 48.90 -13.25 18.92
N CYS A 244 47.61 -12.87 19.01
CA CYS A 244 47.13 -11.91 20.00
C CYS A 244 46.88 -12.56 21.38
N ASN A 245 46.58 -13.84 21.45
CA ASN A 245 46.22 -14.49 22.71
C ASN A 245 47.39 -14.55 23.67
N GLY A 246 47.19 -14.04 24.89
CA GLY A 246 48.27 -13.95 25.92
C GLY A 246 49.26 -12.82 25.67
N SER A 247 49.13 -12.04 24.60
CA SER A 247 50.02 -10.94 24.28
C SER A 247 49.61 -9.61 24.95
N THR A 248 50.43 -8.58 24.75
CA THR A 248 50.15 -7.21 25.19
C THR A 248 49.45 -6.47 24.07
N ALA A 249 48.33 -5.84 24.39
CA ALA A 249 47.65 -4.89 23.52
C ALA A 249 47.79 -3.46 24.07
N VAL A 250 47.73 -2.44 23.22
CA VAL A 250 47.91 -1.04 23.63
C VAL A 250 46.73 -0.23 23.16
N VAL A 251 46.15 0.58 24.03
CA VAL A 251 45.16 1.56 23.68
C VAL A 251 45.78 2.68 22.86
N THR A 252 45.52 2.71 21.55
CA THR A 252 46.16 3.70 20.65
C THR A 252 45.31 4.95 20.47
N GLN A 253 43.98 4.83 20.68
CA GLN A 253 43.09 5.97 20.59
C GLN A 253 41.90 5.80 21.53
N MET A 254 41.53 6.89 22.18
CA MET A 254 40.29 6.98 22.97
C MET A 254 39.61 8.33 22.73
N LYS A 255 38.52 8.30 21.97
CA LYS A 255 37.80 9.50 21.60
C LYS A 255 36.45 9.54 22.34
N LYS A 256 36.26 10.56 23.17
CA LYS A 256 34.97 10.86 23.83
C LYS A 256 34.31 12.05 23.19
N GLU A 257 33.09 11.88 22.75
CA GLU A 257 32.29 12.94 22.12
C GLU A 257 30.88 12.99 22.67
N ARG A 258 30.43 14.19 23.02
CA ARG A 258 29.02 14.40 23.31
C ARG A 258 28.26 14.51 22.00
N LYS A 259 27.28 13.63 21.83
CA LYS A 259 26.40 13.58 20.66
C LYS A 259 24.96 13.80 21.09
N LYS A 260 24.18 14.27 20.13
CA LYS A 260 22.76 14.48 20.31
C LYS A 260 21.95 13.79 19.23
N SER A 261 20.77 13.32 19.59
CA SER A 261 19.75 12.85 18.65
C SER A 261 18.53 13.74 18.82
N PHE A 262 18.05 14.27 17.68
CA PHE A 262 16.88 15.14 17.67
C PHE A 262 15.61 14.33 17.88
N PRO A 263 14.58 14.93 18.48
CA PRO A 263 13.22 14.39 18.52
C PRO A 263 12.73 14.01 17.13
N PRO A 264 11.86 12.97 17.02
CA PRO A 264 11.23 12.62 15.77
C PRO A 264 10.28 13.74 15.31
N LYS A 265 9.89 13.69 14.04
CA LYS A 265 8.84 14.59 13.53
C LYS A 265 7.46 14.07 13.95
N LEU A 266 6.43 14.88 13.74
CA LEU A 266 5.04 14.45 13.85
C LEU A 266 4.70 13.38 12.79
N TYR A 267 3.55 12.72 12.91
CA TYR A 267 3.11 11.75 11.92
C TYR A 267 2.43 12.40 10.72
N ASP A 268 2.88 11.98 9.53
CA ASP A 268 2.03 11.86 8.35
C ASP A 268 1.35 10.48 8.32
N LEU A 269 0.50 10.22 7.33
CA LEU A 269 -0.18 8.94 7.22
C LEU A 269 0.79 7.76 7.05
N THR A 270 1.83 7.92 6.22
CA THR A 270 2.78 6.83 5.93
C THR A 270 3.60 6.45 7.15
N SER A 271 4.15 7.43 7.86
CA SER A 271 4.94 7.18 9.07
C SER A 271 4.10 6.57 10.19
N LEU A 272 2.84 7.00 10.35
CA LEU A 272 1.90 6.39 11.28
C LEU A 272 1.58 4.93 10.92
N GLN A 273 1.30 4.64 9.66
CA GLN A 273 1.05 3.27 9.17
C GLN A 273 2.27 2.36 9.41
N ARG A 274 3.47 2.87 9.15
CA ARG A 274 4.73 2.15 9.36
C ARG A 274 4.93 1.82 10.84
N GLU A 275 4.73 2.76 11.72
CA GLU A 275 4.89 2.54 13.17
C GLU A 275 3.79 1.67 13.75
N ALA A 276 2.54 1.84 13.33
CA ALA A 276 1.43 0.97 13.73
C ALA A 276 1.67 -0.50 13.30
N ASN A 277 2.27 -0.72 12.12
CA ASN A 277 2.68 -2.07 11.70
C ASN A 277 3.83 -2.60 12.58
N ARG A 278 4.82 -1.76 12.87
CA ARG A 278 5.99 -2.14 13.69
C ARG A 278 5.60 -2.53 15.11
N TYR A 279 4.78 -1.72 15.77
CA TYR A 279 4.36 -1.93 17.17
C TYR A 279 3.25 -2.98 17.30
N PHE A 280 2.22 -2.89 16.48
CA PHE A 280 0.98 -3.66 16.66
C PHE A 280 0.73 -4.69 15.56
N GLY A 281 1.50 -4.67 14.46
CA GLY A 281 1.30 -5.55 13.31
C GLY A 281 0.07 -5.19 12.47
N TYR A 282 -0.46 -3.97 12.59
CA TYR A 282 -1.59 -3.52 11.78
C TYR A 282 -1.18 -3.33 10.33
N THR A 283 -2.07 -3.70 9.41
CA THR A 283 -1.86 -3.39 7.99
C THR A 283 -2.06 -1.90 7.74
N ALA A 284 -1.46 -1.39 6.66
CA ALA A 284 -1.64 0.01 6.26
C ALA A 284 -3.11 0.37 6.06
N LYS A 285 -3.90 -0.55 5.47
CA LYS A 285 -5.34 -0.38 5.27
C LYS A 285 -6.08 -0.30 6.60
N ARG A 286 -5.83 -1.25 7.53
CA ARG A 286 -6.47 -1.25 8.85
C ARG A 286 -6.17 0.02 9.62
N THR A 287 -4.90 0.48 9.59
CA THR A 287 -4.50 1.74 10.23
C THR A 287 -5.26 2.93 9.65
N LEU A 288 -5.38 3.01 8.32
CA LEU A 288 -6.13 4.08 7.66
C LEU A 288 -7.62 4.05 8.01
N ASP A 289 -8.24 2.86 8.04
CA ASP A 289 -9.66 2.73 8.36
C ASP A 289 -9.95 3.18 9.80
N MET A 290 -9.17 2.72 10.77
CA MET A 290 -9.29 3.16 12.17
C MET A 290 -9.04 4.66 12.34
N LEU A 291 -8.03 5.19 11.63
CA LEU A 291 -7.71 6.62 11.67
C LEU A 291 -8.84 7.46 11.07
N GLN A 292 -9.47 6.97 9.99
CA GLN A 292 -10.64 7.61 9.38
C GLN A 292 -11.83 7.66 10.37
N GLU A 293 -12.08 6.55 11.08
CA GLU A 293 -13.13 6.50 12.11
C GLU A 293 -12.84 7.48 13.25
N LEU A 294 -11.60 7.53 13.75
CA LEU A 294 -11.18 8.48 14.78
C LEU A 294 -11.35 9.95 14.33
N TYR A 295 -11.07 10.22 13.05
CA TYR A 295 -11.29 11.54 12.46
C TYR A 295 -12.80 11.89 12.41
N GLU A 296 -13.65 10.96 12.01
CA GLU A 296 -15.10 11.15 11.97
C GLU A 296 -15.70 11.33 13.37
N GLU A 297 -15.10 10.69 14.38
CA GLU A 297 -15.38 10.90 15.80
C GLU A 297 -14.78 12.22 16.35
N LYS A 298 -14.04 12.97 15.54
CA LYS A 298 -13.34 14.24 15.85
C LYS A 298 -12.22 14.10 16.89
N LEU A 299 -11.63 12.91 17.01
CA LEU A 299 -10.56 12.65 17.98
C LEU A 299 -9.15 12.92 17.43
N VAL A 300 -9.01 12.94 16.11
CA VAL A 300 -7.76 13.27 15.42
C VAL A 300 -7.99 14.26 14.28
N THR A 301 -6.92 14.88 13.80
CA THR A 301 -6.94 15.74 12.61
C THR A 301 -7.05 14.91 11.33
N TYR A 302 -7.09 15.55 10.15
CA TYR A 302 -7.31 14.88 8.88
C TYR A 302 -6.29 13.77 8.60
N PRO A 303 -6.74 12.54 8.25
CA PRO A 303 -5.88 11.37 8.24
C PRO A 303 -4.97 11.27 7.00
N ARG A 304 -5.36 11.88 5.86
CA ARG A 304 -4.65 11.66 4.58
C ARG A 304 -3.68 12.81 4.26
N THR A 305 -2.76 13.05 5.16
CA THR A 305 -1.72 14.08 5.03
C THR A 305 -0.37 13.46 4.71
N ASP A 306 0.45 14.20 3.97
CA ASP A 306 1.87 13.95 3.71
C ASP A 306 2.78 14.84 4.55
N SER A 307 2.22 15.78 5.31
CA SER A 307 2.97 16.68 6.17
C SER A 307 3.26 16.08 7.54
N GLN A 308 4.47 16.31 8.02
CA GLN A 308 4.95 16.00 9.37
C GLN A 308 5.12 17.27 10.22
N PHE A 309 4.48 18.38 9.81
CA PHE A 309 4.59 19.69 10.41
C PHE A 309 3.21 20.33 10.61
N VAL A 310 3.18 21.38 11.42
CA VAL A 310 2.02 22.25 11.61
C VAL A 310 2.35 23.67 11.15
N THR A 311 1.34 24.51 10.98
CA THR A 311 1.50 25.93 10.63
C THR A 311 1.70 26.81 11.86
N GLU A 312 2.24 28.01 11.68
CA GLU A 312 2.53 28.96 12.78
C GLU A 312 1.27 29.37 13.54
N ASP A 313 0.13 29.49 12.87
CA ASP A 313 -1.16 29.83 13.51
C ASP A 313 -1.70 28.74 14.44
N MET A 314 -1.17 27.51 14.37
CA MET A 314 -1.51 26.41 15.25
C MET A 314 -0.65 26.34 16.52
N LYS A 315 0.34 27.22 16.66
CA LYS A 315 1.31 27.15 17.75
C LYS A 315 0.66 27.05 19.14
N ASP A 316 -0.20 28.00 19.45
CA ASP A 316 -0.86 28.06 20.78
C ASP A 316 -1.75 26.84 21.05
N SER A 317 -2.45 26.37 20.01
CA SER A 317 -3.26 25.14 20.09
C SER A 317 -2.41 23.89 20.36
N VAL A 318 -1.25 23.80 19.72
CA VAL A 318 -0.32 22.65 19.90
C VAL A 318 0.33 22.74 21.28
N GLU A 319 0.72 23.92 21.77
CA GLU A 319 1.24 24.10 23.13
C GLU A 319 0.21 23.67 24.18
N GLU A 320 -1.05 24.07 24.03
CA GLU A 320 -2.15 23.64 24.90
C GLU A 320 -2.35 22.13 24.87
N LEU A 321 -2.34 21.51 23.68
CA LEU A 321 -2.47 20.06 23.53
C LEU A 321 -1.34 19.32 24.22
N VAL A 322 -0.08 19.71 24.00
CA VAL A 322 1.08 19.10 24.67
C VAL A 322 0.91 19.15 26.18
N GLY A 323 0.49 20.27 26.74
CA GLY A 323 0.26 20.43 28.17
C GLY A 323 -0.81 19.48 28.74
N LYS A 324 -1.72 18.99 27.91
CA LYS A 324 -2.81 18.07 28.29
C LYS A 324 -2.52 16.59 28.04
N MET A 325 -1.39 16.25 27.38
CA MET A 325 -1.08 14.86 27.04
C MET A 325 -0.98 13.90 28.23
N PRO A 326 -0.52 14.29 29.43
CA PRO A 326 -0.55 13.38 30.59
C PRO A 326 -1.95 12.87 30.98
N VAL A 327 -3.02 13.57 30.59
CA VAL A 327 -4.41 13.12 30.78
C VAL A 327 -4.72 11.89 29.90
N LEU A 328 -4.19 11.87 28.68
CA LEU A 328 -4.39 10.77 27.71
C LEU A 328 -3.35 9.66 27.85
N LEU A 329 -2.17 10.00 28.35
CA LEU A 329 -1.00 9.12 28.47
C LEU A 329 -0.57 9.00 29.94
N PRO A 330 -1.14 8.09 30.73
CA PRO A 330 -0.84 7.98 32.17
C PRO A 330 0.62 7.66 32.51
N PHE A 331 1.42 7.29 31.50
CA PHE A 331 2.85 7.02 31.64
C PHE A 331 3.75 8.22 31.32
N VAL A 332 3.17 9.37 31.01
CA VAL A 332 3.87 10.63 30.74
C VAL A 332 3.63 11.60 31.91
N ASP A 333 4.72 12.01 32.55
CA ASP A 333 4.66 13.02 33.61
C ASP A 333 4.78 14.44 33.03
N TYR A 334 4.20 15.44 33.72
CA TYR A 334 4.28 16.83 33.28
C TYR A 334 5.73 17.35 33.17
N GLY A 335 6.66 16.81 33.97
CA GLY A 335 8.09 17.14 33.89
C GLY A 335 8.80 16.61 32.65
N GLN A 336 8.17 15.70 31.89
CA GLN A 336 8.70 15.17 30.63
C GLN A 336 8.25 15.96 29.41
N LEU A 337 7.34 16.93 29.58
CA LEU A 337 6.86 17.78 28.51
C LEU A 337 7.95 18.79 28.14
N GLY A 338 8.34 18.80 26.86
CA GLY A 338 9.33 19.74 26.34
C GLY A 338 8.68 21.01 25.82
N ASN A 339 9.51 22.04 25.64
CA ASN A 339 9.12 23.33 25.05
C ASN A 339 9.43 23.43 23.55
N GLY A 340 9.57 22.28 22.89
CA GLY A 340 10.07 22.19 21.51
C GLY A 340 9.02 22.40 20.42
N VAL A 341 7.87 23.02 20.70
CA VAL A 341 6.79 23.22 19.71
C VAL A 341 7.26 23.93 18.44
N LYS A 342 8.19 24.87 18.55
CA LYS A 342 8.79 25.54 17.38
C LYS A 342 9.44 24.58 16.36
N ARG A 343 9.88 23.41 16.77
CA ARG A 343 10.51 22.42 15.88
C ARG A 343 9.52 21.74 14.92
N VAL A 344 8.28 21.67 15.32
CA VAL A 344 7.21 21.05 14.53
C VAL A 344 6.46 22.04 13.66
N ILE A 345 6.81 23.32 13.72
CA ILE A 345 6.21 24.40 12.91
C ILE A 345 7.03 24.62 11.65
N ASN A 346 6.39 24.49 10.49
CA ASN A 346 7.00 24.85 9.21
C ASN A 346 5.90 25.05 8.15
N ASN A 347 5.57 26.32 7.86
CA ASN A 347 4.50 26.65 6.90
C ASN A 347 4.80 26.17 5.47
N GLU A 348 6.07 26.13 5.04
CA GLU A 348 6.46 25.70 3.69
C GLU A 348 6.30 24.19 3.47
N LYS A 349 6.30 23.42 4.56
CA LYS A 349 6.15 21.96 4.54
C LYS A 349 4.73 21.47 4.90
N VAL A 350 3.79 22.38 4.97
CA VAL A 350 2.36 22.09 5.07
C VAL A 350 1.72 22.53 3.76
N SER A 351 1.39 21.55 2.91
CA SER A 351 0.74 21.80 1.62
C SER A 351 -0.78 21.95 1.80
N ASP A 352 -1.47 20.84 1.78
CA ASP A 352 -2.94 20.77 1.86
C ASP A 352 -3.41 20.61 3.31
N HIS A 353 -2.72 19.77 4.07
CA HIS A 353 -3.05 19.43 5.47
C HIS A 353 -1.80 19.36 6.33
N HIS A 354 -1.93 19.76 7.59
CA HIS A 354 -0.87 19.58 8.59
C HIS A 354 -0.78 18.15 9.10
N ALA A 355 0.21 17.86 9.93
CA ALA A 355 0.46 16.56 10.54
C ALA A 355 -0.75 16.03 11.32
N ILE A 356 -0.79 14.71 11.51
CA ILE A 356 -1.81 14.02 12.32
C ILE A 356 -1.57 14.32 13.80
N LEU A 357 -2.57 14.92 14.44
CA LEU A 357 -2.57 15.28 15.85
C LEU A 357 -3.84 14.78 16.56
N PRO A 358 -3.80 14.57 17.87
CA PRO A 358 -5.03 14.50 18.67
C PRO A 358 -5.72 15.86 18.67
N THR A 359 -7.03 15.89 18.92
CA THR A 359 -7.82 17.11 19.02
C THR A 359 -8.09 17.48 20.49
N LYS A 360 -8.61 18.69 20.73
CA LYS A 360 -9.13 19.07 22.05
C LYS A 360 -10.27 18.16 22.50
N GLU A 361 -11.10 17.73 21.57
CA GLU A 361 -12.22 16.80 21.83
C GLU A 361 -11.73 15.43 22.31
N ALA A 362 -10.59 14.95 21.82
CA ALA A 362 -9.96 13.74 22.34
C ALA A 362 -9.54 13.88 23.82
N VAL A 363 -9.06 15.06 24.20
CA VAL A 363 -8.70 15.34 25.60
C VAL A 363 -9.94 15.40 26.49
N GLU A 364 -11.02 16.02 26.02
CA GLU A 364 -12.27 16.17 26.76
C GLU A 364 -13.02 14.85 26.95
N LYS A 365 -13.10 14.02 25.90
CA LYS A 365 -13.76 12.72 25.92
C LYS A 365 -12.92 11.62 26.58
N GLY A 366 -11.59 11.77 26.54
CA GLY A 366 -10.67 10.70 26.90
C GLY A 366 -10.61 9.60 25.83
N ILE A 367 -9.71 8.63 26.05
CA ILE A 367 -9.52 7.48 25.16
C ILE A 367 -9.80 6.13 25.84
N ALA A 368 -10.33 6.16 27.07
CA ALA A 368 -10.51 4.95 27.87
C ALA A 368 -11.53 3.98 27.26
N ASP A 369 -12.63 4.52 26.73
CA ASP A 369 -13.77 3.75 26.19
C ASP A 369 -13.57 3.31 24.72
N LEU A 370 -12.47 3.70 24.09
CA LEU A 370 -12.16 3.26 22.73
C LEU A 370 -11.85 1.76 22.68
N ALA A 371 -12.25 1.12 21.59
CA ALA A 371 -11.81 -0.24 21.29
C ALA A 371 -10.27 -0.34 21.33
N SER A 372 -9.75 -1.46 21.80
CA SER A 372 -8.31 -1.67 22.08
C SER A 372 -7.39 -1.20 20.94
N ASP A 373 -7.73 -1.51 19.69
CA ASP A 373 -6.92 -1.15 18.53
C ASP A 373 -6.93 0.36 18.26
N LYS A 374 -8.10 1.01 18.36
CA LYS A 374 -8.22 2.48 18.24
C LYS A 374 -7.48 3.18 19.38
N LYS A 375 -7.59 2.65 20.60
CA LYS A 375 -6.85 3.15 21.76
C LYS A 375 -5.34 3.08 21.55
N ASN A 376 -4.82 1.95 21.04
CA ASN A 376 -3.41 1.79 20.72
C ASN A 376 -2.96 2.84 19.69
N LEU A 377 -3.77 3.08 18.66
CA LEU A 377 -3.46 4.06 17.63
C LEU A 377 -3.48 5.50 18.17
N MET A 378 -4.46 5.83 19.02
CA MET A 378 -4.51 7.13 19.72
C MET A 378 -3.30 7.34 20.63
N MET A 379 -2.93 6.34 21.43
CA MET A 379 -1.74 6.42 22.28
C MET A 379 -0.47 6.63 21.44
N LEU A 380 -0.38 5.98 20.28
CA LEU A 380 0.75 6.14 19.35
C LEU A 380 0.82 7.58 18.80
N ILE A 381 -0.31 8.18 18.44
CA ILE A 381 -0.39 9.57 17.96
C ILE A 381 -0.04 10.55 19.08
N CYS A 382 -0.62 10.38 20.25
CA CYS A 382 -0.40 11.26 21.40
C CYS A 382 1.07 11.22 21.88
N GLN A 383 1.67 10.03 22.00
CA GLN A 383 3.06 9.89 22.39
C GLN A 383 4.03 10.50 21.39
N GLN A 384 3.69 10.46 20.07
CA GLN A 384 4.49 11.09 19.04
C GLN A 384 4.49 12.61 19.17
N LEU A 385 3.35 13.21 19.52
CA LEU A 385 3.28 14.65 19.79
C LEU A 385 4.22 15.03 20.95
N VAL A 386 4.20 14.29 22.06
CA VAL A 386 5.09 14.53 23.19
C VAL A 386 6.56 14.33 22.82
N GLN A 387 6.87 13.28 22.06
CA GLN A 387 8.25 13.07 21.61
C GLN A 387 8.73 14.17 20.67
N ALA A 388 7.93 14.57 19.68
CA ALA A 388 8.30 15.55 18.66
C ALA A 388 8.58 16.94 19.28
N THR A 389 7.88 17.26 20.35
CA THR A 389 8.06 18.51 21.11
C THR A 389 9.00 18.37 22.32
N GLY A 390 9.48 17.15 22.59
CA GLY A 390 10.33 16.82 23.71
C GLY A 390 11.76 17.35 23.61
N GLU A 391 12.55 17.15 24.65
CA GLU A 391 13.98 17.51 24.67
C GLU A 391 14.82 16.54 23.84
N GLU A 392 16.00 16.98 23.41
CA GLU A 392 16.98 16.16 22.69
C GLU A 392 17.50 15.02 23.56
N TYR A 393 17.78 13.87 22.97
CA TYR A 393 18.55 12.81 23.60
C TYR A 393 20.04 13.14 23.51
N LEU A 394 20.68 13.35 24.66
CA LEU A 394 22.10 13.62 24.77
C LEU A 394 22.84 12.40 25.31
N TYR A 395 23.92 12.01 24.69
CA TYR A 395 24.75 10.90 25.12
C TYR A 395 26.24 11.17 24.87
N GLU A 396 27.07 10.60 25.73
CA GLU A 396 28.50 10.54 25.52
C GLU A 396 28.82 9.24 24.75
N GLN A 397 29.41 9.39 23.58
CA GLN A 397 29.94 8.28 22.79
C GLN A 397 31.45 8.16 23.05
N THR A 398 31.92 6.98 23.45
CA THR A 398 33.31 6.65 23.58
C THR A 398 33.66 5.64 22.49
N ASP A 399 34.56 6.03 21.60
CA ASP A 399 35.22 5.12 20.63
C ASP A 399 36.60 4.82 21.13
N ILE A 400 36.94 3.53 21.28
CA ILE A 400 38.25 3.06 21.71
C ILE A 400 38.86 2.19 20.62
N THR A 401 40.13 2.44 20.30
CA THR A 401 40.95 1.60 19.41
C THR A 401 42.10 1.02 20.21
N VAL A 402 42.27 -0.29 20.14
CA VAL A 402 43.31 -1.04 20.79
C VAL A 402 44.12 -1.73 19.72
N LYS A 403 45.43 -1.57 19.72
CA LYS A 403 46.36 -2.22 18.79
C LYS A 403 47.00 -3.44 19.42
N CYS A 404 46.94 -4.56 18.71
CA CYS A 404 47.62 -5.80 19.08
C CYS A 404 48.20 -6.46 17.83
N GLN A 405 49.46 -6.82 17.81
CA GLN A 405 50.12 -7.45 16.66
C GLN A 405 49.90 -6.69 15.34
N GLU A 406 50.10 -5.37 15.38
CA GLU A 406 49.91 -4.45 14.25
C GLU A 406 48.46 -4.32 13.72
N GLN A 407 47.48 -5.00 14.34
CA GLN A 407 46.07 -4.92 13.99
C GLN A 407 45.27 -4.05 14.97
N ASP A 408 44.31 -3.28 14.43
CA ASP A 408 43.43 -2.45 15.21
C ASP A 408 42.14 -3.21 15.58
N PHE A 409 41.75 -3.11 16.84
CA PHE A 409 40.52 -3.65 17.40
C PHE A 409 39.74 -2.50 18.00
N LYS A 410 38.44 -2.45 17.72
CA LYS A 410 37.58 -1.29 18.05
C LYS A 410 36.44 -1.71 18.96
N ALA A 411 36.05 -0.81 19.86
CA ALA A 411 34.79 -0.87 20.56
C ALA A 411 34.15 0.53 20.61
N ARG A 412 32.80 0.55 20.68
CA ARG A 412 32.02 1.75 20.84
C ARG A 412 31.08 1.60 22.02
N GLY A 413 31.13 2.54 22.95
CA GLY A 413 30.20 2.65 24.05
C GLY A 413 29.37 3.92 23.95
N LYS A 414 28.17 3.86 24.56
CA LYS A 414 27.27 5.02 24.68
C LYS A 414 26.75 5.09 26.10
N ILE A 415 26.85 6.26 26.71
CA ILE A 415 26.32 6.55 28.04
C ILE A 415 25.30 7.67 27.90
N PRO A 416 24.01 7.46 28.22
CA PRO A 416 23.01 8.52 28.23
C PRO A 416 23.40 9.61 29.24
N VAL A 417 23.36 10.88 28.80
CA VAL A 417 23.52 12.05 29.66
C VAL A 417 22.15 12.66 29.98
N GLN A 418 21.27 12.70 28.98
CA GLN A 418 19.89 13.17 29.08
C GLN A 418 19.01 12.29 28.20
N MET A 419 17.99 11.67 28.77
CA MET A 419 17.11 10.80 28.02
C MET A 419 16.20 11.55 27.04
N GLY A 420 15.74 12.75 27.40
CA GLY A 420 14.88 13.57 26.56
C GLY A 420 13.67 12.79 26.02
N PHE A 421 13.32 12.97 24.75
CA PHE A 421 12.18 12.30 24.14
C PHE A 421 12.20 10.77 24.21
N LYS A 422 13.37 10.16 24.37
CA LYS A 422 13.51 8.69 24.47
C LYS A 422 12.94 8.12 25.76
N GLU A 423 12.74 8.93 26.78
CA GLU A 423 12.11 8.48 28.01
C GLU A 423 10.64 8.11 27.78
N VAL A 424 9.91 8.96 27.03
CA VAL A 424 8.54 8.71 26.62
C VAL A 424 8.46 7.50 25.69
N GLU A 425 9.37 7.37 24.75
CA GLU A 425 9.47 6.20 23.85
C GLU A 425 9.65 4.90 24.64
N LYS A 426 10.54 4.92 25.64
CA LYS A 426 10.81 3.76 26.49
C LYS A 426 9.59 3.37 27.33
N ALA A 427 8.92 4.35 27.95
CA ALA A 427 7.72 4.12 28.74
C ALA A 427 6.57 3.56 27.89
N PHE A 428 6.36 4.10 26.70
CA PHE A 428 5.37 3.59 25.74
C PHE A 428 5.66 2.12 25.35
N LYS A 429 6.91 1.79 25.04
CA LYS A 429 7.30 0.42 24.68
C LYS A 429 7.03 -0.56 25.81
N GLN A 430 7.29 -0.19 27.04
CA GLN A 430 7.06 -1.06 28.20
C GLN A 430 5.58 -1.38 28.43
N LEU A 431 4.68 -0.43 28.13
CA LEU A 431 3.24 -0.58 28.38
C LEU A 431 2.49 -1.22 27.21
N CYS A 432 2.83 -0.84 25.97
CA CYS A 432 2.02 -1.16 24.79
C CYS A 432 2.55 -2.32 23.97
N VAL A 433 3.83 -2.68 24.11
CA VAL A 433 4.46 -3.71 23.30
C VAL A 433 4.78 -4.91 24.17
N LYS A 434 4.08 -6.03 23.99
CA LYS A 434 4.54 -7.34 24.46
C LYS A 434 5.79 -7.66 23.69
N THR A 435 6.94 -7.22 24.18
CA THR A 435 8.22 -7.36 23.52
C THR A 435 8.68 -8.80 23.50
N GLU A 436 8.66 -9.42 22.32
CA GLU A 436 9.78 -10.29 22.00
C GLU A 436 10.98 -9.38 21.71
N PRO A 437 12.18 -9.68 22.23
CA PRO A 437 13.38 -8.89 21.93
C PRO A 437 13.59 -8.91 20.42
N VAL A 438 13.65 -7.74 19.80
CA VAL A 438 14.06 -7.62 18.39
C VAL A 438 15.50 -8.10 18.35
N GLU A 439 15.73 -9.34 17.88
CA GLU A 439 17.05 -9.85 17.57
C GLU A 439 17.76 -8.83 16.65
N GLY A 440 18.93 -8.36 17.08
CA GLY A 440 19.78 -7.48 16.28
C GLY A 440 19.96 -6.05 16.76
N LYS A 441 19.41 -5.64 17.91
CA LYS A 441 19.88 -4.41 18.54
C LYS A 441 21.18 -4.73 19.28
N GLU A 442 22.28 -4.12 18.82
CA GLU A 442 23.51 -4.05 19.59
C GLU A 442 23.14 -3.62 21.02
N LYS A 443 23.44 -4.46 22.00
CA LYS A 443 23.34 -4.05 23.40
C LYS A 443 24.19 -2.79 23.52
N GLU A 444 23.61 -1.70 24.04
CA GLU A 444 24.38 -0.51 24.38
C GLU A 444 25.45 -0.93 25.38
N THR A 445 26.65 -1.20 24.87
CA THR A 445 27.81 -1.55 25.69
C THR A 445 28.40 -0.24 26.18
N SER A 446 28.53 -0.07 27.49
CA SER A 446 29.35 0.99 28.05
C SER A 446 30.80 0.54 28.05
N ILE A 447 31.71 1.41 27.61
CA ILE A 447 33.13 1.18 27.85
C ILE A 447 33.41 1.44 29.33
N PRO A 448 33.97 0.46 30.06
CA PRO A 448 34.24 0.66 31.49
C PRO A 448 35.17 1.85 31.71
N ALA A 449 35.09 2.48 32.86
CA ALA A 449 35.98 3.56 33.25
C ALA A 449 37.41 3.04 33.51
N GLY A 450 38.40 3.92 33.36
CA GLY A 450 39.78 3.65 33.69
C GLY A 450 40.70 3.26 32.52
N TYR A 451 40.21 3.34 31.28
CA TYR A 451 41.05 3.21 30.10
C TYR A 451 41.52 4.58 29.63
N GLU A 452 42.78 4.67 29.21
CA GLU A 452 43.45 5.88 28.68
C GLU A 452 44.35 5.52 27.50
N GLU A 453 44.63 6.49 26.63
CA GLU A 453 45.60 6.32 25.53
C GLU A 453 46.99 5.97 26.08
N GLY A 454 47.68 5.04 25.42
CA GLY A 454 48.96 4.51 25.87
C GLY A 454 48.86 3.37 26.90
N MET A 455 47.71 3.09 27.46
CA MET A 455 47.50 2.00 28.42
C MET A 455 47.80 0.64 27.79
N ARG A 456 48.58 -0.18 28.51
CA ARG A 456 48.88 -1.55 28.11
C ARG A 456 47.93 -2.52 28.80
N LEU A 457 47.32 -3.38 27.98
CA LEU A 457 46.42 -4.44 28.41
C LEU A 457 47.18 -5.77 28.35
N PHE A 458 47.37 -6.42 29.49
CA PHE A 458 48.14 -7.68 29.55
C PHE A 458 47.69 -8.57 30.73
N PRO A 459 47.53 -9.88 30.49
CA PRO A 459 47.40 -10.50 29.17
C PRO A 459 46.02 -10.26 28.56
N VAL A 460 45.96 -10.15 27.23
CA VAL A 460 44.66 -10.16 26.55
C VAL A 460 44.30 -11.57 26.10
N LYS A 461 43.01 -11.92 26.18
CA LYS A 461 42.44 -13.14 25.61
C LYS A 461 41.89 -12.82 24.22
N ALA A 462 42.20 -13.66 23.23
CA ALA A 462 41.76 -13.52 21.86
C ALA A 462 40.87 -14.70 21.46
N ASP A 463 39.63 -14.44 21.08
CA ASP A 463 38.69 -15.46 20.62
C ASP A 463 38.21 -15.16 19.20
N LYS A 464 38.34 -16.14 18.27
CA LYS A 464 37.74 -16.06 16.93
C LYS A 464 36.25 -16.34 16.99
N THR A 465 35.45 -15.56 16.29
CA THR A 465 34.02 -15.80 16.07
C THR A 465 33.70 -15.87 14.58
N THR A 466 32.93 -16.88 14.19
CA THR A 466 32.45 -17.06 12.81
C THR A 466 31.13 -16.40 12.64
N HIS A 467 31.00 -15.58 11.62
CA HIS A 467 29.80 -14.89 11.22
C HIS A 467 29.45 -15.23 9.77
N TYR A 468 28.21 -14.96 9.39
CA TYR A 468 27.74 -15.19 8.02
C TYR A 468 26.99 -13.98 7.53
N THR A 469 27.15 -13.68 6.25
CA THR A 469 26.25 -12.74 5.57
C THR A 469 24.83 -13.30 5.60
N SER A 470 23.84 -12.42 5.60
CA SER A 470 22.42 -12.80 5.61
C SER A 470 21.68 -12.14 4.43
N PRO A 471 20.71 -12.83 3.84
CA PRO A 471 19.91 -12.22 2.78
C PRO A 471 19.12 -11.02 3.31
N PRO A 472 18.71 -10.10 2.43
CA PRO A 472 17.81 -9.05 2.84
C PRO A 472 16.50 -9.66 3.35
N LYS A 473 15.91 -9.06 4.39
CA LYS A 473 14.63 -9.54 4.92
C LYS A 473 13.51 -9.31 3.89
N PRO A 474 12.53 -10.22 3.78
CA PRO A 474 11.32 -9.98 2.99
C PRO A 474 10.64 -8.68 3.41
N PHE A 475 9.92 -8.06 2.49
CA PHE A 475 9.13 -6.87 2.83
C PHE A 475 8.00 -7.23 3.80
N ASN A 476 7.71 -6.31 4.71
CA ASN A 476 6.49 -6.21 5.48
C ASN A 476 5.80 -4.87 5.15
N GLU A 477 4.65 -4.56 5.76
CA GLU A 477 3.93 -3.30 5.51
C GLU A 477 4.84 -2.08 5.77
N ASP A 478 5.57 -2.04 6.91
CA ASP A 478 6.48 -0.93 7.25
C ASP A 478 7.56 -0.74 6.18
N THR A 479 8.27 -1.81 5.85
CA THR A 479 9.42 -1.71 4.93
C THR A 479 9.01 -1.52 3.48
N LEU A 480 7.84 -2.03 3.07
CA LEU A 480 7.31 -1.79 1.72
C LEU A 480 6.82 -0.35 1.57
N LEU A 481 6.09 0.19 2.55
CA LEU A 481 5.68 1.60 2.56
C LEU A 481 6.89 2.53 2.50
N ALA A 482 7.94 2.25 3.30
CA ALA A 482 9.19 3.01 3.26
C ALA A 482 9.86 2.96 1.87
N ALA A 483 9.88 1.76 1.26
CA ALA A 483 10.46 1.59 -0.06
C ALA A 483 9.63 2.31 -1.14
N MET A 484 8.30 2.27 -1.07
CA MET A 484 7.42 3.04 -1.96
C MET A 484 7.64 4.55 -1.81
N GLU A 485 7.77 5.04 -0.57
CA GLU A 485 7.99 6.46 -0.28
C GLU A 485 9.31 7.00 -0.82
N THR A 486 10.37 6.18 -0.77
CA THR A 486 11.71 6.58 -1.19
C THR A 486 12.07 6.11 -2.60
N ALA A 487 11.14 5.47 -3.31
CA ALA A 487 11.36 4.95 -4.65
C ALA A 487 11.69 6.10 -5.61
N GLY A 488 12.71 5.94 -6.45
CA GLY A 488 13.18 6.95 -7.39
C GLY A 488 14.05 8.08 -6.80
N ASN A 489 14.17 8.18 -5.47
CA ASN A 489 14.91 9.28 -4.84
C ASN A 489 16.41 9.35 -5.20
N LYS A 490 17.00 8.26 -5.66
CA LYS A 490 18.42 8.19 -6.05
C LYS A 490 18.67 8.67 -7.48
N GLU A 491 17.62 8.78 -8.28
CA GLU A 491 17.68 9.04 -9.71
C GLU A 491 17.33 10.49 -10.06
N PHE A 492 16.90 11.27 -9.08
CA PHE A 492 16.57 12.69 -9.23
C PHE A 492 17.52 13.60 -8.43
N ASP A 493 17.85 14.75 -9.01
CA ASP A 493 18.63 15.80 -8.37
C ASP A 493 17.93 16.34 -7.11
N SER A 494 18.70 17.00 -6.24
CA SER A 494 18.26 17.49 -4.93
C SER A 494 17.12 18.51 -4.95
N GLU A 495 16.87 19.14 -6.10
CA GLU A 495 15.87 20.20 -6.28
C GLU A 495 14.48 19.66 -6.70
N THR A 496 14.38 18.40 -7.09
CA THR A 496 13.11 17.78 -7.50
C THR A 496 12.35 17.27 -6.27
N GLU A 497 11.08 17.61 -6.16
CA GLU A 497 10.22 17.12 -5.07
C GLU A 497 10.06 15.59 -5.15
N LYS A 498 10.62 14.89 -4.16
CA LYS A 498 10.73 13.42 -4.15
C LYS A 498 9.45 12.78 -3.63
N LYS A 499 8.50 12.44 -4.51
CA LYS A 499 7.18 11.91 -4.10
C LYS A 499 7.07 10.38 -4.02
N GLY A 500 8.04 9.61 -4.51
CA GLY A 500 8.02 8.16 -4.50
C GLY A 500 6.85 7.54 -5.30
N LEU A 501 6.50 6.29 -4.96
CA LEU A 501 5.39 5.55 -5.58
C LEU A 501 4.08 5.74 -4.81
N GLY A 502 3.11 6.37 -5.46
CA GLY A 502 1.81 6.67 -4.88
C GLY A 502 1.84 7.72 -3.77
N THR A 503 0.70 8.31 -3.48
CA THR A 503 0.53 9.24 -2.36
C THR A 503 0.30 8.48 -1.05
N PRO A 504 0.50 9.08 0.12
CA PRO A 504 0.16 8.45 1.41
C PRO A 504 -1.25 7.86 1.43
N ALA A 505 -2.22 8.57 0.88
CA ALA A 505 -3.62 8.14 0.81
C ALA A 505 -3.84 6.88 -0.04
N THR A 506 -3.01 6.62 -1.04
CA THR A 506 -3.21 5.54 -2.03
C THR A 506 -2.34 4.30 -1.80
N ARG A 507 -1.19 4.41 -1.11
CA ARG A 507 -0.24 3.29 -0.91
C ARG A 507 -0.91 2.06 -0.29
N ALA A 508 -1.72 2.25 0.75
CA ALA A 508 -2.45 1.16 1.39
C ALA A 508 -3.37 0.41 0.42
N SER A 509 -4.13 1.12 -0.40
CA SER A 509 -5.04 0.52 -1.38
C SER A 509 -4.30 -0.21 -2.50
N ILE A 510 -3.11 0.24 -2.87
CA ILE A 510 -2.26 -0.43 -3.86
C ILE A 510 -1.77 -1.77 -3.33
N ILE A 511 -1.28 -1.82 -2.08
CA ILE A 511 -0.87 -3.06 -1.43
C ILE A 511 -2.05 -4.05 -1.35
N GLU A 512 -3.23 -3.59 -0.91
CA GLU A 512 -4.44 -4.42 -0.86
C GLU A 512 -4.85 -4.94 -2.25
N LYS A 513 -4.73 -4.10 -3.27
CA LYS A 513 -5.05 -4.49 -4.65
C LYS A 513 -4.10 -5.55 -5.18
N LEU A 514 -2.81 -5.49 -4.87
CA LEU A 514 -1.84 -6.54 -5.22
C LEU A 514 -2.19 -7.87 -4.54
N VAL A 515 -2.60 -7.83 -3.27
CA VAL A 515 -2.99 -9.03 -2.51
C VAL A 515 -4.32 -9.59 -3.02
N SER A 516 -5.35 -8.76 -3.19
CA SER A 516 -6.67 -9.18 -3.66
C SER A 516 -6.67 -9.67 -5.10
N SER A 517 -5.78 -9.16 -5.94
CA SER A 517 -5.59 -9.64 -7.32
C SER A 517 -4.75 -10.92 -7.40
N GLY A 518 -4.22 -11.43 -6.29
CA GLY A 518 -3.43 -12.65 -6.25
C GLY A 518 -1.98 -12.51 -6.71
N TYR A 519 -1.48 -11.28 -6.96
CA TYR A 519 -0.08 -11.04 -7.34
C TYR A 519 0.87 -11.01 -6.16
N ALA A 520 0.37 -10.69 -4.99
CA ALA A 520 1.10 -10.77 -3.73
C ALA A 520 0.29 -11.56 -2.68
N GLN A 521 0.96 -12.07 -1.67
CA GLN A 521 0.34 -12.77 -0.55
C GLN A 521 0.97 -12.36 0.77
N ARG A 522 0.15 -12.30 1.82
CA ARG A 522 0.63 -12.11 3.19
C ARG A 522 0.94 -13.45 3.83
N LYS A 523 2.16 -13.60 4.34
CA LYS A 523 2.58 -14.76 5.15
C LYS A 523 3.06 -14.26 6.52
N GLY A 524 2.20 -14.34 7.52
CA GLY A 524 2.41 -13.64 8.78
C GLY A 524 2.50 -12.12 8.55
N LYS A 525 3.57 -11.48 9.00
CA LYS A 525 3.83 -10.05 8.77
C LYS A 525 4.47 -9.75 7.41
N GLN A 526 4.91 -10.77 6.66
CA GLN A 526 5.63 -10.60 5.39
C GLN A 526 4.66 -10.46 4.22
N ILE A 527 5.05 -9.66 3.22
CA ILE A 527 4.38 -9.51 1.93
C ILE A 527 5.32 -10.10 0.87
N LEU A 528 4.88 -11.16 0.23
CA LEU A 528 5.66 -11.91 -0.75
C LEU A 528 4.98 -11.86 -2.12
N PRO A 529 5.72 -11.78 -3.23
CA PRO A 529 5.12 -11.93 -4.54
C PRO A 529 4.66 -13.37 -4.73
N SER A 530 3.51 -13.57 -5.36
CA SER A 530 3.07 -14.89 -5.80
C SER A 530 3.87 -15.33 -7.04
N THR A 531 3.77 -16.61 -7.41
CA THR A 531 4.35 -17.09 -8.68
C THR A 531 3.81 -16.30 -9.86
N GLU A 532 2.50 -16.02 -9.88
CA GLU A 532 1.87 -15.22 -10.92
C GLU A 532 2.36 -13.77 -10.94
N GLY A 533 2.57 -13.18 -9.75
CA GLY A 533 3.14 -11.84 -9.64
C GLY A 533 4.57 -11.76 -10.15
N LYS A 534 5.43 -12.75 -9.85
CA LYS A 534 6.78 -12.84 -10.40
C LYS A 534 6.77 -12.95 -11.93
N GLU A 535 5.93 -13.80 -12.48
CA GLU A 535 5.82 -13.97 -13.93
C GLU A 535 5.28 -12.70 -14.61
N LEU A 536 4.33 -11.98 -13.99
CA LEU A 536 3.86 -10.70 -14.49
C LEU A 536 5.00 -9.68 -14.59
N VAL A 537 5.84 -9.56 -13.55
CA VAL A 537 6.99 -8.64 -13.57
C VAL A 537 7.98 -8.98 -14.67
N LYS A 538 8.24 -10.27 -14.92
CA LYS A 538 9.18 -10.70 -15.97
C LYS A 538 8.74 -10.28 -17.38
N VAL A 539 7.44 -10.25 -17.65
CA VAL A 539 6.92 -9.88 -18.97
C VAL A 539 6.69 -8.38 -19.14
N MET A 540 6.80 -7.59 -18.08
CA MET A 540 6.67 -6.14 -18.15
C MET A 540 7.98 -5.49 -18.59
N PRO A 541 7.94 -4.48 -19.47
CA PRO A 541 9.12 -3.72 -19.84
C PRO A 541 9.62 -2.86 -18.66
N GLU A 542 10.93 -2.56 -18.66
CA GLU A 542 11.58 -1.86 -17.55
C GLU A 542 10.91 -0.53 -17.20
N TYR A 543 10.50 0.26 -18.19
CA TYR A 543 9.87 1.55 -17.92
C TYR A 543 8.54 1.44 -17.17
N LEU A 544 7.77 0.34 -17.31
CA LEU A 544 6.56 0.10 -16.51
C LEU A 544 6.85 -0.43 -15.11
N LYS A 545 8.04 -0.97 -14.88
CA LYS A 545 8.50 -1.45 -13.57
C LYS A 545 9.19 -0.35 -12.78
N SER A 546 9.64 0.70 -13.45
CA SER A 546 10.40 1.79 -12.86
C SER A 546 9.53 2.74 -12.04
N ALA A 547 10.01 3.10 -10.86
CA ALA A 547 9.45 4.17 -10.06
C ALA A 547 9.69 5.56 -10.67
N VAL A 548 10.73 5.69 -11.51
CA VAL A 548 11.15 6.97 -12.13
C VAL A 548 10.03 7.54 -12.97
N MET A 549 9.43 6.73 -13.85
CA MET A 549 8.30 7.15 -14.68
C MET A 549 7.16 7.76 -13.84
N THR A 550 6.85 7.14 -12.70
CA THR A 550 5.81 7.67 -11.80
C THR A 550 6.20 9.00 -11.18
N ALA A 551 7.46 9.15 -10.78
CA ALA A 551 7.96 10.39 -10.20
C ALA A 551 8.03 11.53 -11.25
N GLU A 552 8.42 11.22 -12.48
CA GLU A 552 8.39 12.15 -13.62
C GLU A 552 6.98 12.68 -13.88
N TRP A 553 5.97 11.80 -13.86
CA TRP A 553 4.58 12.23 -14.03
C TRP A 553 4.11 13.15 -12.89
N GLU A 554 4.41 12.79 -11.65
CA GLU A 554 4.03 13.65 -10.52
C GLU A 554 4.71 15.03 -10.60
N ASN A 555 5.96 15.06 -11.08
CA ASN A 555 6.66 16.31 -11.33
C ASN A 555 6.01 17.13 -12.45
N GLN A 556 5.64 16.50 -13.57
CA GLN A 556 4.91 17.17 -14.65
C GLN A 556 3.54 17.71 -14.17
N LEU A 557 2.82 16.96 -13.35
CA LEU A 557 1.56 17.43 -12.77
C LEU A 557 1.77 18.63 -11.84
N LEU A 558 2.85 18.68 -11.08
CA LEU A 558 3.24 19.85 -10.29
C LEU A 558 3.61 21.05 -11.19
N MET A 559 4.32 20.82 -12.29
CA MET A 559 4.61 21.87 -13.28
C MET A 559 3.33 22.41 -13.90
N MET A 560 2.33 21.55 -14.14
CA MET A 560 1.01 21.94 -14.63
C MET A 560 0.26 22.83 -13.62
N GLU A 561 0.28 22.50 -12.33
CA GLU A 561 -0.29 23.33 -11.27
C GLU A 561 0.32 24.72 -11.24
N LYS A 562 1.62 24.80 -11.51
CA LYS A 562 2.36 26.07 -11.61
C LYS A 562 2.16 26.78 -12.96
N GLY A 563 1.40 26.21 -13.89
CA GLY A 563 1.16 26.75 -15.22
C GLY A 563 2.37 26.70 -16.15
N GLN A 564 3.34 25.84 -15.87
CA GLN A 564 4.59 25.70 -16.65
C GLN A 564 4.46 24.74 -17.82
N ILE A 565 3.54 23.78 -17.76
CA ILE A 565 3.20 22.88 -18.88
C ILE A 565 1.68 22.85 -19.08
N THR A 566 1.25 22.48 -20.28
CA THR A 566 -0.16 22.37 -20.63
C THR A 566 -0.66 20.91 -20.48
N ASP A 567 -1.98 20.77 -20.35
CA ASP A 567 -2.67 19.48 -20.42
C ASP A 567 -2.39 18.72 -21.72
N THR A 568 -2.38 19.45 -22.85
CA THR A 568 -2.11 18.89 -24.18
C THR A 568 -0.72 18.27 -24.28
N GLN A 569 0.30 18.94 -23.71
CA GLN A 569 1.67 18.40 -23.67
C GLN A 569 1.72 17.10 -22.85
N PHE A 570 1.22 17.13 -21.63
CA PHE A 570 1.21 15.97 -20.76
C PHE A 570 0.43 14.79 -21.37
N MET A 571 -0.79 15.01 -21.85
CA MET A 571 -1.62 13.95 -22.43
C MET A 571 -1.06 13.42 -23.76
N GLY A 572 -0.31 14.24 -24.51
CA GLY A 572 0.45 13.81 -25.68
C GLY A 572 1.53 12.78 -25.36
N GLU A 573 2.29 13.00 -24.28
CA GLU A 573 3.30 12.05 -23.79
C GLU A 573 2.64 10.74 -23.31
N ILE A 574 1.51 10.83 -22.59
CA ILE A 574 0.73 9.67 -22.14
C ILE A 574 0.24 8.84 -23.34
N THR A 575 -0.27 9.50 -24.38
CA THR A 575 -0.73 8.84 -25.59
C THR A 575 0.43 8.12 -26.30
N SER A 576 1.60 8.74 -26.36
CA SER A 576 2.82 8.15 -26.92
C SER A 576 3.26 6.92 -26.12
N LEU A 577 3.19 7.00 -24.78
CA LEU A 577 3.49 5.86 -23.90
C LEU A 577 2.51 4.70 -24.11
N VAL A 578 1.21 4.97 -24.26
CA VAL A 578 0.20 3.94 -24.59
C VAL A 578 0.59 3.22 -25.90
N ARG A 579 0.95 3.95 -26.94
CA ARG A 579 1.37 3.37 -28.22
C ARG A 579 2.62 2.50 -28.07
N LYS A 580 3.62 2.98 -27.32
CA LYS A 580 4.82 2.21 -27.01
C LYS A 580 4.52 0.90 -26.26
N ILE A 581 3.59 0.89 -25.32
CA ILE A 581 3.13 -0.34 -24.64
C ILE A 581 2.56 -1.33 -25.64
N LEU A 582 1.75 -0.86 -26.60
CA LEU A 582 1.13 -1.72 -27.62
C LEU A 582 2.16 -2.28 -28.62
N GLU A 583 3.15 -1.49 -29.01
CA GLU A 583 4.25 -1.95 -29.87
C GLU A 583 5.01 -3.10 -29.19
N VAL A 584 5.42 -2.93 -27.95
CA VAL A 584 6.08 -4.01 -27.17
C VAL A 584 5.19 -5.25 -27.07
N CYS A 585 3.89 -5.08 -26.79
CA CYS A 585 2.96 -6.20 -26.74
C CYS A 585 2.77 -6.91 -28.09
N ARG A 586 2.87 -6.20 -29.21
CA ARG A 586 2.74 -6.78 -30.58
C ARG A 586 3.90 -7.70 -30.90
N GLU A 587 5.09 -7.39 -30.41
CA GLU A 587 6.32 -8.14 -30.66
C GLU A 587 6.47 -9.39 -29.78
N ILE A 588 5.57 -9.63 -28.82
CA ILE A 588 5.63 -10.81 -27.96
C ILE A 588 5.50 -12.09 -28.80
N PRO A 589 6.50 -13.01 -28.76
CA PRO A 589 6.46 -14.26 -29.51
C PRO A 589 5.31 -15.17 -29.07
N GLU A 590 4.79 -16.01 -30.00
CA GLU A 590 3.68 -16.91 -29.68
C GLU A 590 4.00 -17.92 -28.59
N GLU A 591 5.24 -18.39 -28.51
CA GLU A 591 5.71 -19.28 -27.43
C GLU A 591 5.63 -18.59 -26.07
N GLU A 592 6.03 -17.34 -25.97
CA GLU A 592 6.00 -16.57 -24.73
C GLU A 592 4.57 -16.22 -24.32
N SER A 593 3.65 -16.05 -25.27
CA SER A 593 2.23 -15.80 -25.00
C SER A 593 1.57 -16.92 -24.18
N ARG A 594 2.14 -18.13 -24.20
CA ARG A 594 1.66 -19.30 -23.43
C ARG A 594 2.20 -19.38 -22.00
N ARG A 595 3.07 -18.47 -21.59
CA ARG A 595 3.77 -18.48 -20.28
C ARG A 595 2.84 -18.61 -19.05
N PHE A 596 1.67 -17.99 -19.10
CA PHE A 596 0.67 -18.04 -18.04
C PHE A 596 -0.33 -19.20 -18.20
N GLN A 597 -0.22 -19.97 -19.27
CA GLN A 597 -1.02 -21.17 -19.39
C GLN A 597 -0.37 -22.23 -18.50
N THR A 598 -0.95 -22.48 -17.35
CA THR A 598 -0.63 -23.72 -16.61
C THR A 598 -0.83 -24.88 -17.58
N ALA A 599 0.15 -25.77 -17.71
CA ALA A 599 -0.01 -27.01 -18.43
C ALA A 599 -1.29 -27.66 -17.89
N ARG A 600 -2.38 -27.59 -18.66
CA ARG A 600 -3.65 -28.18 -18.26
C ARG A 600 -3.43 -29.67 -18.23
N GLU A 601 -3.79 -30.28 -17.13
CA GLU A 601 -3.73 -31.75 -17.03
C GLU A 601 -4.58 -32.35 -18.14
N VAL A 602 -3.94 -33.11 -19.01
CA VAL A 602 -4.62 -33.84 -20.06
C VAL A 602 -5.41 -35.01 -19.41
N ILE A 603 -6.71 -34.96 -19.53
CA ILE A 603 -7.60 -35.99 -19.02
C ILE A 603 -7.61 -37.23 -19.94
N GLY A 604 -7.49 -36.98 -21.22
CA GLY A 604 -7.46 -38.03 -22.27
C GLY A 604 -7.45 -37.39 -23.66
N LYS A 605 -7.58 -38.22 -24.69
CA LYS A 605 -7.71 -37.77 -26.09
C LYS A 605 -9.18 -37.66 -26.49
N CYS A 606 -9.49 -36.66 -27.27
CA CYS A 606 -10.84 -36.49 -27.82
C CYS A 606 -11.18 -37.59 -28.81
N PRO A 607 -12.26 -38.35 -28.62
CA PRO A 607 -12.63 -39.45 -29.50
C PRO A 607 -13.14 -38.97 -30.87
N VAL A 608 -13.40 -37.65 -31.04
CA VAL A 608 -13.86 -37.07 -32.32
C VAL A 608 -12.69 -36.57 -33.18
N CYS A 609 -11.72 -35.84 -32.62
CA CYS A 609 -10.67 -35.21 -33.39
C CYS A 609 -9.23 -35.53 -32.92
N GLY A 610 -9.05 -36.38 -31.89
CA GLY A 610 -7.74 -36.79 -31.37
C GLY A 610 -6.99 -35.78 -30.53
N CYS A 611 -7.49 -34.56 -30.42
CA CYS A 611 -6.87 -33.50 -29.63
C CYS A 611 -7.01 -33.75 -28.11
N ASP A 612 -6.25 -33.03 -27.29
CA ASP A 612 -6.29 -33.18 -25.84
C ASP A 612 -7.66 -32.76 -25.25
N VAL A 613 -8.12 -33.48 -24.22
CA VAL A 613 -9.28 -33.08 -23.44
C VAL A 613 -8.84 -32.59 -22.08
N PHE A 614 -9.33 -31.41 -21.69
CA PHE A 614 -9.03 -30.74 -20.44
C PHE A 614 -10.23 -30.71 -19.49
N GLU A 615 -9.96 -30.58 -18.20
CA GLU A 615 -11.00 -30.37 -17.19
C GLU A 615 -11.38 -28.89 -17.11
N GLY A 616 -12.66 -28.59 -17.32
CA GLY A 616 -13.29 -27.30 -17.06
C GLY A 616 -14.06 -27.30 -15.74
N LYS A 617 -14.67 -26.17 -15.40
CA LYS A 617 -15.48 -26.00 -14.20
C LYS A 617 -16.71 -26.92 -14.23
N GLN A 618 -17.39 -27.01 -15.37
CA GLN A 618 -18.65 -27.72 -15.54
C GLN A 618 -18.54 -28.97 -16.43
N ASN A 619 -17.46 -29.14 -17.19
CA ASN A 619 -17.31 -30.20 -18.18
C ASN A 619 -15.82 -30.57 -18.38
N PHE A 620 -15.61 -31.68 -19.08
CA PHE A 620 -14.35 -32.07 -19.71
C PHE A 620 -14.50 -31.77 -21.20
N TYR A 621 -13.66 -30.92 -21.80
CA TYR A 621 -13.84 -30.38 -23.15
C TYR A 621 -12.59 -30.53 -24.02
N CYS A 622 -12.81 -30.64 -25.33
CA CYS A 622 -11.73 -30.73 -26.31
C CYS A 622 -10.94 -29.41 -26.40
N SER A 623 -9.61 -29.52 -26.52
CA SER A 623 -8.71 -28.38 -26.72
C SER A 623 -8.90 -27.69 -28.07
N ASN A 624 -9.38 -28.41 -29.07
CA ASN A 624 -9.67 -27.86 -30.39
C ASN A 624 -10.98 -27.06 -30.35
N ARG A 625 -10.90 -25.75 -30.58
CA ARG A 625 -12.07 -24.84 -30.57
C ARG A 625 -13.09 -25.12 -31.69
N GLN A 626 -12.69 -25.82 -32.72
CA GLN A 626 -13.59 -26.25 -33.82
C GLN A 626 -14.29 -27.56 -33.53
N CYS A 627 -13.99 -28.19 -32.38
CA CYS A 627 -14.58 -29.46 -31.96
C CYS A 627 -15.51 -29.25 -30.78
N ASP A 628 -16.79 -29.55 -30.93
CA ASP A 628 -17.82 -29.37 -29.92
C ASP A 628 -17.86 -30.48 -28.88
N PHE A 629 -16.89 -31.43 -28.87
CA PHE A 629 -16.88 -32.52 -27.93
C PHE A 629 -16.68 -32.04 -26.49
N ALA A 630 -17.65 -32.37 -25.63
CA ALA A 630 -17.60 -32.14 -24.21
C ALA A 630 -18.36 -33.19 -23.40
N LEU A 631 -17.77 -33.64 -22.28
CA LEU A 631 -18.42 -34.50 -21.29
C LEU A 631 -18.82 -33.61 -20.10
N TRP A 632 -20.13 -33.43 -19.90
CA TRP A 632 -20.65 -32.59 -18.82
C TRP A 632 -20.60 -33.35 -17.48
N LYS A 633 -20.08 -32.69 -16.42
CA LYS A 633 -20.01 -33.26 -15.07
C LYS A 633 -21.41 -33.55 -14.51
N GLU A 634 -22.32 -32.61 -14.70
CA GLU A 634 -23.74 -32.74 -14.43
C GLU A 634 -24.47 -33.03 -15.76
N ASN A 635 -24.74 -34.28 -16.08
CA ASN A 635 -25.50 -34.65 -17.26
C ASN A 635 -26.79 -35.39 -16.87
N ARG A 636 -27.83 -35.27 -17.73
CA ARG A 636 -29.16 -35.83 -17.44
C ARG A 636 -29.16 -37.34 -17.27
N PHE A 637 -28.26 -38.03 -17.95
CA PHE A 637 -28.20 -39.50 -17.89
C PHE A 637 -27.76 -39.98 -16.52
N LEU A 638 -26.58 -39.54 -16.04
CA LEU A 638 -26.07 -39.87 -14.72
C LEU A 638 -26.89 -39.25 -13.60
N GLY A 639 -27.35 -37.98 -13.79
CA GLY A 639 -28.21 -37.28 -12.84
C GLY A 639 -29.51 -37.98 -12.55
N SER A 640 -30.09 -38.71 -13.52
CA SER A 640 -31.27 -39.54 -13.30
C SER A 640 -31.04 -40.70 -12.33
N MET A 641 -29.77 -41.06 -12.09
CA MET A 641 -29.28 -42.12 -11.21
C MET A 641 -28.49 -41.59 -10.01
N GLU A 642 -28.66 -40.30 -9.70
CA GLU A 642 -28.03 -39.60 -8.57
C GLU A 642 -26.49 -39.63 -8.59
N LYS A 643 -25.90 -39.57 -9.79
CA LYS A 643 -24.46 -39.57 -10.00
C LYS A 643 -24.03 -38.39 -10.89
N ASN A 644 -22.81 -37.91 -10.64
CA ASN A 644 -22.12 -36.95 -11.49
C ASN A 644 -20.87 -37.59 -12.10
N LEU A 645 -20.46 -37.08 -13.25
CA LEU A 645 -19.24 -37.52 -13.91
C LEU A 645 -18.02 -36.87 -13.22
N ASP A 646 -17.22 -37.70 -12.57
CA ASP A 646 -15.95 -37.22 -11.97
C ASP A 646 -14.76 -37.38 -12.93
N LYS A 647 -13.61 -36.82 -12.51
CA LYS A 647 -12.39 -36.84 -13.29
C LYS A 647 -11.86 -38.23 -13.60
N LYS A 648 -12.00 -39.17 -12.65
CA LYS A 648 -11.55 -40.54 -12.82
C LYS A 648 -12.39 -41.25 -13.88
N MET A 649 -13.71 -41.12 -13.77
CA MET A 649 -14.64 -41.68 -14.75
C MET A 649 -14.41 -41.08 -16.14
N ALA A 650 -14.21 -39.75 -16.25
CA ALA A 650 -13.93 -39.11 -17.52
C ALA A 650 -12.64 -39.63 -18.16
N ARG A 651 -11.57 -39.86 -17.38
CA ARG A 651 -10.31 -40.42 -17.86
C ARG A 651 -10.48 -41.84 -18.38
N GLU A 652 -11.15 -42.68 -17.63
CA GLU A 652 -11.40 -44.09 -18.04
C GLU A 652 -12.28 -44.14 -19.30
N LEU A 653 -13.31 -43.31 -19.41
CA LEU A 653 -14.15 -43.19 -20.61
C LEU A 653 -13.42 -42.69 -21.84
N LEU A 654 -12.48 -41.76 -21.69
CA LEU A 654 -11.66 -41.27 -22.82
C LEU A 654 -10.58 -42.27 -23.24
N ASP A 655 -10.09 -43.12 -22.32
CA ASP A 655 -9.05 -44.13 -22.55
C ASP A 655 -9.63 -45.44 -23.09
N LYS A 656 -10.71 -45.92 -22.48
CA LYS A 656 -11.26 -47.28 -22.73
C LYS A 656 -12.70 -47.29 -23.24
N ALA A 657 -13.29 -46.12 -23.42
CA ALA A 657 -14.71 -45.94 -23.71
C ALA A 657 -15.68 -46.60 -22.69
N CYS A 658 -15.15 -47.04 -21.54
CA CYS A 658 -15.90 -47.74 -20.49
C CYS A 658 -15.33 -47.45 -19.11
N THR A 659 -16.18 -47.26 -18.10
CA THR A 659 -15.81 -47.17 -16.67
C THR A 659 -16.82 -47.87 -15.77
N HIS A 660 -16.35 -48.55 -14.73
CA HIS A 660 -17.21 -49.22 -13.73
C HIS A 660 -17.72 -48.22 -12.70
N VAL A 661 -19.04 -48.02 -12.62
CA VAL A 661 -19.66 -47.05 -11.71
C VAL A 661 -20.43 -47.82 -10.61
N LYS A 662 -20.06 -47.55 -9.36
CA LYS A 662 -20.70 -48.13 -8.18
C LYS A 662 -21.77 -47.20 -7.61
N GLY A 663 -22.83 -47.82 -7.06
CA GLY A 663 -23.85 -47.15 -6.29
C GLY A 663 -24.73 -46.20 -7.11
N LEU A 664 -25.02 -46.52 -8.36
CA LEU A 664 -26.06 -45.87 -9.16
C LEU A 664 -27.43 -46.15 -8.52
N TYR A 665 -28.32 -45.16 -8.46
CA TYR A 665 -29.64 -45.31 -7.85
C TYR A 665 -30.76 -45.49 -8.88
N SER A 666 -31.55 -46.53 -8.73
CA SER A 666 -32.72 -46.80 -9.58
C SER A 666 -34.00 -46.34 -8.91
N LYS A 667 -34.57 -45.21 -9.34
CA LYS A 667 -35.88 -44.70 -8.86
C LYS A 667 -37.02 -45.68 -9.06
N LYS A 668 -36.94 -46.55 -10.11
CA LYS A 668 -37.98 -47.50 -10.44
C LYS A 668 -37.99 -48.71 -9.50
N LYS A 669 -36.83 -49.08 -8.94
CA LYS A 669 -36.65 -50.27 -8.07
C LYS A 669 -36.28 -49.89 -6.64
N ASP A 670 -36.15 -48.60 -6.34
CA ASP A 670 -35.74 -48.10 -5.03
C ASP A 670 -34.50 -48.79 -4.45
N MET A 671 -33.48 -48.99 -5.29
CA MET A 671 -32.26 -49.68 -4.88
C MET A 671 -31.02 -49.16 -5.59
N LYS A 672 -29.87 -49.31 -4.93
CA LYS A 672 -28.55 -49.03 -5.52
C LYS A 672 -28.06 -50.26 -6.33
N PHE A 673 -27.38 -50.00 -7.42
CA PHE A 673 -26.79 -51.02 -8.28
C PHE A 673 -25.45 -50.52 -8.85
N ASP A 674 -24.63 -51.43 -9.31
CA ASP A 674 -23.37 -51.20 -9.99
C ASP A 674 -23.52 -51.59 -11.47
N ALA A 675 -22.92 -50.78 -12.36
CA ALA A 675 -22.95 -51.08 -13.79
C ALA A 675 -21.72 -50.47 -14.48
N ASP A 676 -21.41 -50.98 -15.66
CA ASP A 676 -20.39 -50.39 -16.51
C ASP A 676 -21.02 -49.29 -17.37
N LEU A 677 -20.45 -48.10 -17.30
CA LEU A 677 -20.84 -46.93 -18.10
C LEU A 677 -20.01 -46.90 -19.37
N LEU A 678 -20.65 -46.95 -20.53
CA LEU A 678 -20.01 -46.90 -21.83
C LEU A 678 -20.23 -45.50 -22.45
N LEU A 679 -19.20 -45.04 -23.12
CA LEU A 679 -19.22 -43.82 -23.95
C LEU A 679 -19.27 -44.24 -25.43
N THR A 680 -20.28 -43.77 -26.15
CA THR A 680 -20.40 -43.91 -27.60
C THR A 680 -20.54 -42.53 -28.24
N LEU A 681 -20.29 -42.46 -29.53
CA LEU A 681 -20.50 -41.23 -30.31
C LEU A 681 -21.67 -41.45 -31.29
N GLU A 682 -22.64 -40.55 -31.22
CA GLU A 682 -23.73 -40.43 -32.20
C GLU A 682 -23.68 -39.05 -32.83
N ASP A 683 -23.49 -38.99 -34.12
CA ASP A 683 -23.28 -37.72 -34.86
C ASP A 683 -22.20 -36.80 -34.26
N GLY A 684 -21.09 -37.41 -33.79
CA GLY A 684 -19.99 -36.69 -33.15
C GLY A 684 -20.26 -36.21 -31.71
N LYS A 685 -21.45 -36.53 -31.15
CA LYS A 685 -21.83 -36.15 -29.78
C LYS A 685 -21.72 -37.32 -28.81
N PRO A 686 -21.27 -37.11 -27.58
CA PRO A 686 -21.14 -38.17 -26.59
C PRO A 686 -22.50 -38.66 -26.11
N ARG A 687 -22.67 -40.02 -26.06
CA ARG A 687 -23.81 -40.71 -25.50
C ARG A 687 -23.35 -41.71 -24.45
N PHE A 688 -24.16 -41.89 -23.43
CA PHE A 688 -23.89 -42.83 -22.36
C PHE A 688 -24.87 -43.98 -22.37
N HIS A 689 -24.35 -45.22 -22.18
CA HIS A 689 -25.13 -46.43 -22.04
C HIS A 689 -24.67 -47.21 -20.81
N LEU A 690 -25.56 -48.01 -20.22
CA LEU A 690 -25.20 -48.94 -19.14
C LEU A 690 -25.10 -50.35 -19.67
N GLU A 691 -24.05 -51.05 -19.30
CA GLU A 691 -23.92 -52.48 -19.48
C GLU A 691 -23.81 -53.16 -18.10
N PHE A 692 -24.54 -54.25 -17.93
CA PHE A 692 -24.55 -54.99 -16.66
C PHE A 692 -23.57 -56.16 -16.76
N PRO A 693 -22.66 -56.34 -15.80
CA PRO A 693 -21.73 -57.44 -15.82
C PRO A 693 -22.49 -58.78 -15.84
N LYS A 694 -22.19 -59.61 -16.83
CA LYS A 694 -22.77 -60.97 -16.92
C LYS A 694 -22.45 -61.73 -15.63
N LYS A 695 -23.47 -62.18 -14.88
CA LYS A 695 -23.29 -63.06 -13.74
C LYS A 695 -22.49 -64.27 -14.17
N LYS A 696 -21.28 -64.45 -13.69
CA LYS A 696 -20.57 -65.71 -13.82
C LYS A 696 -21.48 -66.77 -13.16
N LYS A 697 -22.06 -67.67 -13.97
CA LYS A 697 -22.69 -68.87 -13.44
C LYS A 697 -21.62 -69.62 -12.66
N LYS A 698 -21.86 -69.79 -11.35
CA LYS A 698 -21.10 -70.71 -10.49
C LYS A 698 -21.32 -72.13 -10.93
#